data_ab60882428dbe0ec0bc3468be8cbf5f3
#
_entry.id   ab60882428dbe0ec0bc3468be8cbf5f3
#
_cell.length_a   1.000
_cell.length_b   1.000
_cell.length_c   1.000
_cell.angle_alpha   90.00
_cell.angle_beta   90.00
_cell.angle_gamma   90.00
#
_symmetry.space_group_name_H-M   'P 1'
#
loop_
_entity.id
_entity.type
_entity.pdbx_description
1 polymer ?
#
loop_
_entity_poly.entity_id
_entity_poly.type
_entity_poly.pdbx_seq_one_letter_code
_entity_poly.pdbx_strand_id
1 'polypeptide(L)'
;MRFYTNVQMVGDHFLVRGYEDGKHFAAREKFYPTLFVDSKRKTKYKTLDGLPVEPIEPGTVRDCREFIKKYNEVENFNVYGNERFIYQYISDKYPETELKFDIEQIKLTTIDIEVKSEYGFPDVESCAEEILLITLQDYTTKQIRTWGLGGFNNKQENVIYKSFRTEYELLNDFINWWMIEDNTPEVITGWNSKLYDIPYLCRRIDRILGEKLKKRMSPWGLVTEEETFIAGRKHISYDIGGVSQLDYLDLYKKFTYKAQESYRLDFIASVELGQKKLDHSEFDTFKDFYTQGWQKFVEYNIIDVELVDRLEDKMKLIELALTMAYDAKVNYEDVFYQVRMWDTIIYNYLKRRNIVIPPKNRSNKNDKYAGAYVKEPIPGKYDWVVSFDLNSLYPHLIMQYNISPETLLDTRHPSVTVDKILSEEVTFEMYKDTAVCANGAMYRKDIKGFLPELMEKMYNERVIFKKKMIEAKKSYEKNKTKTLEKEIARCNNIQMAKKISLNSAYGAIGNQYFRYFKLANAEAITLSGQVSIRWIENRMNRKLNNILKTEDIDYVIASDTDSIYLNLGPFIDAVFEGREKNAEGVVDFLDKVCEVEFEKYISDSYQALANYVNAYDQKMFMKRENIADRGIWTAKKRYILNVWDSEGVRYGDAKLKIMGIEAVKSSTPAPCRTMIKDGLKLMMNGTEEDVIKFIDDCRAKFKTLSPEEIAFPRTVSNVKKYYNYTDIYMKGTPIHCRGALLFNHYIKKNKLDRKYSLIGNGEKIKFIYLKKPNIIRENVISFIQDFPKELGLDKYIDYDLQFEKSFVEPLKAILDAIGWNVEKTVNLELFFT
;
A
#
# COMPACT_ATOMS: atom_id res chain seq x y z
N MET A 1 -10.91 1.72 31.57
CA MET A 1 -10.69 1.36 30.14
C MET A 1 -9.81 0.12 30.10
N ARG A 2 -10.27 -0.94 29.41
CA ARG A 2 -9.52 -2.21 29.31
C ARG A 2 -9.25 -2.54 27.84
N PHE A 3 -8.01 -2.86 27.48
CA PHE A 3 -7.61 -3.28 26.13
C PHE A 3 -6.41 -4.22 26.19
N TYR A 4 -6.29 -5.09 25.18
CA TYR A 4 -5.17 -6.02 25.05
C TYR A 4 -4.09 -5.40 24.16
N THR A 5 -2.83 -5.78 24.36
CA THR A 5 -1.71 -5.43 23.47
C THR A 5 -1.18 -6.64 22.71
N ASN A 6 -1.35 -7.85 23.27
CA ASN A 6 -1.00 -9.09 22.61
C ASN A 6 -1.81 -10.25 23.20
N VAL A 7 -2.27 -11.16 22.36
CA VAL A 7 -2.92 -12.40 22.76
C VAL A 7 -2.28 -13.57 22.01
N GLN A 8 -1.75 -14.53 22.74
CA GLN A 8 -1.12 -15.71 22.15
C GLN A 8 -1.72 -17.00 22.74
N MET A 9 -1.94 -17.99 21.89
CA MET A 9 -2.46 -19.28 22.30
C MET A 9 -1.33 -20.30 22.43
N VAL A 10 -1.21 -20.92 23.60
CA VAL A 10 -0.20 -21.95 23.91
C VAL A 10 -0.88 -23.17 24.49
N GLY A 11 -1.00 -24.23 23.69
CA GLY A 11 -1.81 -25.39 24.06
C GLY A 11 -3.27 -24.98 24.29
N ASP A 12 -3.75 -25.22 25.51
CA ASP A 12 -5.12 -24.88 25.94
C ASP A 12 -5.23 -23.57 26.72
N HIS A 13 -4.12 -22.78 26.77
CA HIS A 13 -4.07 -21.52 27.47
C HIS A 13 -3.91 -20.35 26.53
N PHE A 14 -4.50 -19.21 26.91
CA PHE A 14 -4.34 -17.92 26.28
C PHE A 14 -3.50 -17.04 27.18
N LEU A 15 -2.40 -16.55 26.63
CA LEU A 15 -1.50 -15.60 27.27
C LEU A 15 -1.86 -14.22 26.76
N VAL A 16 -2.13 -13.30 27.66
CA VAL A 16 -2.64 -11.96 27.33
C VAL A 16 -1.80 -10.91 28.01
N ARG A 17 -1.41 -9.89 27.30
CA ARG A 17 -0.89 -8.63 27.82
C ARG A 17 -1.86 -7.50 27.47
N GLY A 18 -1.92 -6.48 28.30
CA GLY A 18 -2.77 -5.33 28.05
C GLY A 18 -2.80 -4.35 29.19
N TYR A 19 -3.77 -3.47 29.17
CA TYR A 19 -3.97 -2.44 30.17
C TYR A 19 -5.41 -2.45 30.69
N GLU A 20 -5.56 -2.24 32.00
CA GLU A 20 -6.84 -2.04 32.65
C GLU A 20 -6.74 -0.86 33.59
N ASP A 21 -7.53 0.19 33.33
CA ASP A 21 -7.55 1.46 34.05
C ASP A 21 -6.14 2.09 34.29
N GLY A 22 -5.35 2.07 33.22
CA GLY A 22 -4.00 2.63 33.18
C GLY A 22 -2.91 1.72 33.78
N LYS A 23 -3.25 0.52 34.25
CA LYS A 23 -2.27 -0.42 34.80
C LYS A 23 -2.03 -1.56 33.82
N HIS A 24 -0.77 -1.88 33.57
CA HIS A 24 -0.37 -3.05 32.81
C HIS A 24 -0.83 -4.33 33.50
N PHE A 25 -1.28 -5.29 32.73
CA PHE A 25 -1.56 -6.66 33.19
C PHE A 25 -0.99 -7.70 32.24
N ALA A 26 -0.58 -8.83 32.83
CA ALA A 26 -0.27 -10.06 32.11
C ALA A 26 -1.09 -11.20 32.72
N ALA A 27 -1.78 -11.96 31.88
CA ALA A 27 -2.66 -13.03 32.33
C ALA A 27 -2.43 -14.34 31.56
N ARG A 28 -2.61 -15.45 32.23
CA ARG A 28 -2.67 -16.79 31.64
C ARG A 28 -4.02 -17.43 31.97
N GLU A 29 -4.87 -17.54 30.96
CA GLU A 29 -6.24 -17.99 31.12
C GLU A 29 -6.50 -19.30 30.36
N LYS A 30 -7.33 -20.18 30.93
CA LYS A 30 -7.96 -21.26 30.17
C LYS A 30 -9.18 -20.71 29.45
N PHE A 31 -9.41 -21.18 28.24
CA PHE A 31 -10.56 -20.82 27.46
C PHE A 31 -11.17 -22.07 26.84
N TYR A 32 -12.48 -22.17 26.88
CA TYR A 32 -13.26 -23.27 26.35
C TYR A 32 -14.01 -22.74 25.12
N PRO A 33 -13.52 -23.04 23.89
CA PRO A 33 -14.15 -22.49 22.69
C PRO A 33 -15.54 -23.07 22.49
N THR A 34 -16.44 -22.23 21.97
CA THR A 34 -17.78 -22.65 21.55
C THR A 34 -17.75 -23.00 20.06
N LEU A 35 -18.24 -24.17 19.71
CA LEU A 35 -18.57 -24.63 18.38
C LEU A 35 -20.08 -24.72 18.21
N PHE A 36 -20.56 -24.96 17.01
CA PHE A 36 -21.98 -25.10 16.74
C PHE A 36 -22.22 -26.30 15.82
N VAL A 37 -23.37 -26.94 16.00
CA VAL A 37 -23.82 -28.06 15.18
C VAL A 37 -25.28 -27.82 14.74
N ASP A 38 -25.71 -28.51 13.69
CA ASP A 38 -27.10 -28.43 13.22
C ASP A 38 -28.08 -28.80 14.33
N SER A 39 -29.16 -28.03 14.50
CA SER A 39 -30.20 -28.27 15.47
C SER A 39 -31.52 -28.56 14.80
N LYS A 40 -32.24 -29.59 15.31
CA LYS A 40 -33.61 -29.89 14.90
C LYS A 40 -34.64 -28.98 15.58
N ARG A 41 -34.21 -28.21 16.58
CA ARG A 41 -35.07 -27.29 17.34
C ARG A 41 -34.80 -25.84 16.92
N LYS A 42 -35.79 -24.99 17.05
CA LYS A 42 -35.58 -23.55 16.85
C LYS A 42 -34.73 -23.00 17.99
N THR A 43 -33.61 -22.42 17.66
CA THR A 43 -32.66 -21.78 18.61
C THR A 43 -32.53 -20.29 18.30
N LYS A 44 -31.84 -19.54 19.17
CA LYS A 44 -31.49 -18.13 18.87
C LYS A 44 -30.39 -18.02 17.83
N TYR A 45 -29.61 -19.09 17.60
CA TYR A 45 -28.51 -19.12 16.66
C TYR A 45 -28.93 -19.72 15.32
N LYS A 46 -28.43 -19.16 14.26
CA LYS A 46 -28.69 -19.63 12.89
C LYS A 46 -27.43 -19.53 12.00
N THR A 47 -27.40 -20.35 10.97
CA THR A 47 -26.39 -20.21 9.89
C THR A 47 -26.69 -18.98 9.03
N LEU A 48 -25.81 -18.66 8.07
CA LEU A 48 -26.08 -17.62 7.06
C LEU A 48 -27.34 -17.88 6.26
N ASP A 49 -27.64 -19.15 5.98
CA ASP A 49 -28.83 -19.58 5.23
C ASP A 49 -30.08 -19.67 6.11
N GLY A 50 -30.00 -19.29 7.37
CA GLY A 50 -31.13 -19.25 8.31
C GLY A 50 -31.42 -20.58 8.99
N LEU A 51 -30.63 -21.63 8.79
CA LEU A 51 -30.81 -22.93 9.45
C LEU A 51 -30.49 -22.83 10.94
N PRO A 52 -31.29 -23.46 11.84
CA PRO A 52 -31.05 -23.41 13.27
C PRO A 52 -29.82 -24.25 13.65
N VAL A 53 -28.96 -23.68 14.50
CA VAL A 53 -27.78 -24.35 15.07
C VAL A 53 -27.76 -24.19 16.58
N GLU A 54 -27.15 -25.15 17.28
CA GLU A 54 -27.00 -25.08 18.72
C GLU A 54 -25.52 -25.08 19.15
N PRO A 55 -25.19 -24.32 20.21
CA PRO A 55 -23.81 -24.24 20.70
C PRO A 55 -23.44 -25.55 21.39
N ILE A 56 -22.19 -25.96 21.22
CA ILE A 56 -21.54 -27.04 21.94
C ILE A 56 -20.18 -26.59 22.46
N GLU A 57 -19.79 -27.12 23.60
CA GLU A 57 -18.50 -26.89 24.23
C GLU A 57 -17.79 -28.24 24.42
N PRO A 58 -17.05 -28.73 23.41
CA PRO A 58 -16.38 -30.03 23.51
C PRO A 58 -15.34 -30.10 24.62
N GLY A 59 -14.86 -28.96 25.11
CA GLY A 59 -13.87 -28.84 26.14
C GLY A 59 -12.78 -27.85 25.82
N THR A 60 -11.52 -28.22 26.01
CA THR A 60 -10.35 -27.37 25.74
C THR A 60 -10.16 -27.11 24.22
N VAL A 61 -9.23 -26.25 23.87
CA VAL A 61 -8.83 -26.01 22.46
C VAL A 61 -8.47 -27.33 21.76
N ARG A 62 -7.78 -28.23 22.47
CA ARG A 62 -7.42 -29.54 21.96
C ARG A 62 -8.66 -30.39 21.68
N ASP A 63 -9.56 -30.47 22.65
CA ASP A 63 -10.82 -31.22 22.51
C ASP A 63 -11.67 -30.71 21.35
N CYS A 64 -11.74 -29.38 21.18
CA CYS A 64 -12.43 -28.77 20.05
C CYS A 64 -11.79 -29.12 18.68
N ARG A 65 -10.46 -29.15 18.59
CA ARG A 65 -9.75 -29.59 17.38
C ARG A 65 -9.97 -31.07 17.07
N GLU A 66 -9.92 -31.90 18.08
CA GLU A 66 -10.20 -33.33 17.95
C GLU A 66 -11.66 -33.58 17.54
N PHE A 67 -12.59 -32.79 18.09
CA PHE A 67 -14.02 -32.84 17.72
C PHE A 67 -14.19 -32.46 16.23
N ILE A 68 -13.64 -31.33 15.80
CA ILE A 68 -13.70 -30.89 14.40
C ILE A 68 -13.12 -31.99 13.48
N LYS A 69 -11.94 -32.52 13.81
CA LYS A 69 -11.29 -33.57 13.02
C LYS A 69 -12.14 -34.83 12.91
N LYS A 70 -12.73 -35.26 14.01
CA LYS A 70 -13.55 -36.47 14.08
C LYS A 70 -14.81 -36.35 13.22
N TYR A 71 -15.44 -35.18 13.19
CA TYR A 71 -16.73 -35.00 12.52
C TYR A 71 -16.64 -34.34 11.13
N ASN A 72 -15.47 -33.86 10.70
CA ASN A 72 -15.26 -33.16 9.41
C ASN A 72 -15.53 -34.06 8.19
N GLU A 73 -15.46 -35.39 8.33
CA GLU A 73 -15.69 -36.37 7.28
C GLU A 73 -17.01 -37.13 7.44
N VAL A 74 -17.81 -36.76 8.44
CA VAL A 74 -19.11 -37.42 8.72
C VAL A 74 -20.15 -36.76 7.81
N GLU A 75 -20.73 -37.54 6.92
CA GLU A 75 -21.78 -37.12 6.00
C GLU A 75 -22.99 -36.58 6.77
N ASN A 76 -23.50 -35.42 6.33
CA ASN A 76 -24.63 -34.70 6.93
C ASN A 76 -24.44 -34.26 8.40
N PHE A 77 -23.20 -34.12 8.85
CA PHE A 77 -22.88 -33.52 10.14
C PHE A 77 -21.93 -32.34 9.97
N ASN A 78 -22.46 -31.14 10.17
CA ASN A 78 -21.70 -29.93 10.00
C ASN A 78 -21.24 -29.35 11.35
N VAL A 79 -19.98 -28.97 11.44
CA VAL A 79 -19.43 -28.23 12.57
C VAL A 79 -19.13 -26.80 12.13
N TYR A 80 -19.74 -25.84 12.81
CA TYR A 80 -19.61 -24.43 12.52
C TYR A 80 -18.85 -23.70 13.63
N GLY A 81 -18.37 -22.50 13.33
CA GLY A 81 -17.73 -21.61 14.29
C GLY A 81 -16.35 -21.15 13.84
N ASN A 82 -15.68 -20.38 14.69
CA ASN A 82 -14.36 -19.87 14.38
C ASN A 82 -13.26 -20.80 14.89
N GLU A 83 -12.65 -21.57 13.99
CA GLU A 83 -11.53 -22.48 14.30
C GLU A 83 -10.25 -21.76 14.72
N ARG A 84 -10.16 -20.47 14.46
CA ARG A 84 -9.08 -19.61 14.97
C ARG A 84 -9.47 -19.12 16.36
N PHE A 85 -9.29 -19.95 17.36
CA PHE A 85 -9.78 -19.73 18.73
C PHE A 85 -9.24 -18.47 19.40
N ILE A 86 -8.11 -17.95 18.93
CA ILE A 86 -7.56 -16.68 19.41
C ILE A 86 -8.53 -15.50 19.16
N TYR A 87 -9.18 -15.46 18.00
CA TYR A 87 -10.15 -14.39 17.69
C TYR A 87 -11.49 -14.63 18.37
N GLN A 88 -11.85 -15.89 18.62
CA GLN A 88 -13.01 -16.19 19.47
C GLN A 88 -12.77 -15.66 20.89
N TYR A 89 -11.59 -15.96 21.46
CA TYR A 89 -11.19 -15.47 22.77
C TYR A 89 -11.23 -13.94 22.85
N ILE A 90 -10.58 -13.24 21.91
CA ILE A 90 -10.58 -11.77 21.86
C ILE A 90 -12.01 -11.22 21.76
N SER A 91 -12.84 -11.80 20.89
CA SER A 91 -14.23 -11.38 20.72
C SER A 91 -15.10 -11.58 21.95
N ASP A 92 -14.84 -12.66 22.73
CA ASP A 92 -15.60 -12.96 23.97
C ASP A 92 -15.17 -12.09 25.14
N LYS A 93 -13.86 -11.84 25.26
CA LYS A 93 -13.29 -11.03 26.35
C LYS A 93 -13.45 -9.52 26.16
N TYR A 94 -13.56 -9.07 24.92
CA TYR A 94 -13.74 -7.67 24.54
C TYR A 94 -14.99 -7.52 23.66
N PRO A 95 -16.19 -7.63 24.27
CA PRO A 95 -17.47 -7.66 23.52
C PRO A 95 -17.88 -6.30 22.94
N GLU A 96 -17.29 -5.19 23.39
CA GLU A 96 -17.63 -3.82 22.97
C GLU A 96 -17.57 -3.67 21.46
N THR A 97 -18.44 -2.84 20.88
CA THR A 97 -18.45 -2.59 19.43
C THR A 97 -17.21 -1.79 19.00
N GLU A 98 -16.80 -0.82 19.78
CA GLU A 98 -15.61 -0.01 19.61
C GLU A 98 -14.70 -0.24 20.83
N LEU A 99 -13.55 -0.86 20.60
CA LEU A 99 -12.55 -1.03 21.64
C LEU A 99 -11.72 0.24 21.73
N LYS A 100 -11.83 0.95 22.83
CA LYS A 100 -11.03 2.14 23.11
C LYS A 100 -9.66 1.74 23.63
N PHE A 101 -8.63 2.42 23.18
CA PHE A 101 -7.24 2.24 23.62
C PHE A 101 -6.57 3.61 23.78
N ASP A 102 -5.44 3.62 24.45
CA ASP A 102 -4.59 4.79 24.60
C ASP A 102 -3.16 4.42 24.22
N ILE A 103 -2.70 4.98 23.11
CA ILE A 103 -1.35 4.71 22.57
C ILE A 103 -0.25 5.15 23.54
N GLU A 104 -0.49 6.17 24.36
CA GLU A 104 0.51 6.65 25.34
C GLU A 104 0.79 5.64 26.45
N GLN A 105 -0.13 4.69 26.70
CA GLN A 105 0.07 3.60 27.65
C GLN A 105 0.84 2.42 27.02
N ILE A 106 0.77 2.26 25.69
CA ILE A 106 1.41 1.16 24.98
C ILE A 106 2.90 1.44 24.87
N LYS A 107 3.72 0.56 25.42
CA LYS A 107 5.17 0.67 25.33
C LYS A 107 5.64 0.33 23.89
N LEU A 108 5.80 1.37 23.11
CA LEU A 108 6.33 1.32 21.75
C LEU A 108 7.83 1.64 21.76
N THR A 109 8.65 0.73 21.27
CA THR A 109 10.10 0.86 21.26
C THR A 109 10.65 0.70 19.84
N THR A 110 11.46 1.65 19.38
CA THR A 110 12.23 1.55 18.15
C THR A 110 13.57 0.90 18.46
N ILE A 111 14.01 -0.03 17.61
CA ILE A 111 15.30 -0.72 17.70
C ILE A 111 16.12 -0.54 16.43
N ASP A 112 17.43 -0.41 16.61
CA ASP A 112 18.43 -0.53 15.54
C ASP A 112 19.71 -1.12 16.12
N ILE A 113 20.39 -2.00 15.36
CA ILE A 113 21.66 -2.60 15.75
C ILE A 113 22.73 -2.34 14.72
N GLU A 114 23.98 -2.22 15.19
CA GLU A 114 25.14 -2.16 14.32
C GLU A 114 26.06 -3.35 14.56
N VAL A 115 26.47 -3.97 13.47
CA VAL A 115 27.22 -5.23 13.47
C VAL A 115 28.58 -5.02 12.81
N LYS A 116 29.59 -5.69 13.33
CA LYS A 116 30.91 -5.75 12.75
C LYS A 116 30.87 -6.25 11.31
N SER A 117 31.64 -5.65 10.43
CA SER A 117 31.66 -5.97 8.99
C SER A 117 33.10 -6.27 8.53
N GLU A 118 33.61 -7.43 8.94
CA GLU A 118 34.97 -7.86 8.56
C GLU A 118 35.01 -8.46 7.14
N TYR A 119 33.93 -9.15 6.75
CA TYR A 119 33.88 -9.96 5.52
C TYR A 119 32.76 -9.51 4.55
N GLY A 120 32.34 -8.24 4.63
CA GLY A 120 31.23 -7.70 3.85
C GLY A 120 29.98 -7.51 4.70
N PHE A 121 28.81 -7.37 4.06
CA PHE A 121 27.56 -7.15 4.79
C PHE A 121 27.22 -8.36 5.67
N PRO A 122 26.98 -8.18 6.99
CA PRO A 122 26.72 -9.28 7.90
C PRO A 122 25.48 -10.09 7.51
N ASP A 123 25.61 -11.41 7.47
CA ASP A 123 24.55 -12.32 7.07
C ASP A 123 23.79 -12.85 8.28
N VAL A 124 22.47 -12.73 8.24
CA VAL A 124 21.53 -13.18 9.30
C VAL A 124 21.56 -14.71 9.45
N GLU A 125 21.85 -15.47 8.39
CA GLU A 125 21.83 -16.94 8.47
C GLU A 125 23.07 -17.46 9.23
N SER A 126 24.24 -16.91 8.96
CA SER A 126 25.49 -17.26 9.65
C SER A 126 25.64 -16.57 11.02
N CYS A 127 25.23 -15.31 11.13
CA CYS A 127 25.40 -14.43 12.29
C CYS A 127 26.84 -14.52 12.86
N ALA A 128 27.84 -14.47 11.98
CA ALA A 128 29.23 -14.71 12.36
C ALA A 128 29.85 -13.55 13.14
N GLU A 129 29.45 -12.33 12.77
CA GLU A 129 30.06 -11.09 13.24
C GLU A 129 29.43 -10.59 14.56
N GLU A 130 30.25 -9.88 15.37
CA GLU A 130 29.85 -9.33 16.67
C GLU A 130 28.88 -8.14 16.51
N ILE A 131 27.91 -8.04 17.42
CA ILE A 131 27.11 -6.83 17.56
C ILE A 131 27.97 -5.76 18.27
N LEU A 132 28.10 -4.61 17.63
CA LEU A 132 28.86 -3.46 18.13
C LEU A 132 28.02 -2.49 18.94
N LEU A 133 26.78 -2.25 18.48
CA LEU A 133 25.81 -1.34 19.09
C LEU A 133 24.41 -1.96 19.10
N ILE A 134 23.68 -1.72 20.19
CA ILE A 134 22.22 -1.90 20.26
C ILE A 134 21.64 -0.58 20.75
N THR A 135 20.76 0.03 19.99
CA THR A 135 20.06 1.26 20.38
C THR A 135 18.56 1.04 20.40
N LEU A 136 17.94 1.44 21.51
CA LEU A 136 16.49 1.46 21.71
C LEU A 136 16.03 2.88 21.98
N GLN A 137 14.88 3.28 21.41
CA GLN A 137 14.19 4.51 21.72
C GLN A 137 12.76 4.21 22.16
N ASP A 138 12.38 4.73 23.34
CA ASP A 138 10.99 4.71 23.79
C ASP A 138 10.21 5.86 23.13
N TYR A 139 9.11 5.53 22.47
CA TYR A 139 8.32 6.48 21.68
C TYR A 139 7.66 7.57 22.54
N THR A 140 7.18 7.22 23.74
CA THR A 140 6.42 8.13 24.61
C THR A 140 7.34 9.08 25.34
N THR A 141 8.42 8.56 25.94
CA THR A 141 9.37 9.36 26.74
C THR A 141 10.47 9.99 25.91
N LYS A 142 10.65 9.53 24.65
CA LYS A 142 11.76 9.90 23.76
C LYS A 142 13.14 9.59 24.34
N GLN A 143 13.22 8.75 25.37
CA GLN A 143 14.48 8.31 25.96
C GLN A 143 15.15 7.28 25.05
N ILE A 144 16.43 7.48 24.79
CA ILE A 144 17.26 6.58 23.99
C ILE A 144 18.22 5.86 24.95
N ARG A 145 18.37 4.56 24.76
CA ARG A 145 19.33 3.74 25.48
C ARG A 145 20.18 2.96 24.48
N THR A 146 21.50 3.14 24.61
CA THR A 146 22.47 2.50 23.74
C THR A 146 23.47 1.67 24.53
N TRP A 147 23.70 0.43 24.09
CA TRP A 147 24.77 -0.45 24.54
C TRP A 147 25.83 -0.51 23.46
N GLY A 148 27.12 -0.28 23.80
CA GLY A 148 28.19 -0.24 22.81
C GLY A 148 29.52 -0.84 23.27
N LEU A 149 30.30 -1.36 22.30
CA LEU A 149 31.65 -1.90 22.54
C LEU A 149 32.73 -0.83 22.45
N GLY A 150 32.55 0.30 23.16
CA GLY A 150 33.52 1.39 23.14
C GLY A 150 33.04 2.59 23.95
N GLY A 151 33.90 3.56 24.13
CA GLY A 151 33.57 4.81 24.86
C GLY A 151 32.81 5.79 23.97
N PHE A 152 31.87 6.50 24.56
CA PHE A 152 31.09 7.54 23.88
C PHE A 152 30.98 8.78 24.76
N ASN A 153 31.29 9.94 24.19
CA ASN A 153 31.11 11.21 24.88
C ASN A 153 29.69 11.73 24.63
N ASN A 154 28.78 11.34 25.54
CA ASN A 154 27.39 11.70 25.44
C ASN A 154 27.16 13.18 25.76
N LYS A 155 26.54 13.90 24.80
CA LYS A 155 26.15 15.33 24.94
C LYS A 155 24.62 15.52 25.02
N GLN A 156 23.82 14.45 24.92
CA GLN A 156 22.37 14.50 24.85
C GLN A 156 21.78 14.01 26.17
N GLU A 157 20.90 14.80 26.78
CA GLU A 157 20.29 14.48 28.08
C GLU A 157 19.33 13.28 28.02
N ASN A 158 18.68 13.08 26.89
CA ASN A 158 17.76 11.97 26.67
C ASN A 158 18.44 10.66 26.24
N VAL A 159 19.77 10.62 26.13
CA VAL A 159 20.53 9.43 25.76
C VAL A 159 21.21 8.83 26.98
N ILE A 160 21.01 7.54 27.21
CA ILE A 160 21.71 6.75 28.22
C ILE A 160 22.63 5.80 27.48
N TYR A 161 23.95 6.00 27.61
CA TYR A 161 24.95 5.14 26.96
C TYR A 161 25.66 4.27 27.99
N LYS A 162 25.78 2.95 27.67
CA LYS A 162 26.57 2.01 28.46
C LYS A 162 27.69 1.40 27.59
N SER A 163 28.93 1.50 28.07
CA SER A 163 30.12 0.94 27.41
C SER A 163 30.49 -0.42 27.97
N PHE A 164 30.86 -1.35 27.08
CA PHE A 164 31.31 -2.69 27.40
C PHE A 164 32.61 -3.03 26.69
N ARG A 165 33.34 -4.05 27.18
CA ARG A 165 34.59 -4.50 26.57
C ARG A 165 34.38 -5.68 25.61
N THR A 166 33.34 -6.48 25.86
CA THR A 166 33.03 -7.67 25.10
C THR A 166 31.56 -7.72 24.73
N GLU A 167 31.24 -8.39 23.62
CA GLU A 167 29.86 -8.62 23.20
C GLU A 167 29.09 -9.44 24.26
N TYR A 168 29.77 -10.37 24.95
CA TYR A 168 29.15 -11.15 26.03
C TYR A 168 28.58 -10.23 27.14
N GLU A 169 29.39 -9.27 27.61
CA GLU A 169 28.96 -8.31 28.64
C GLU A 169 27.82 -7.42 28.13
N LEU A 170 27.92 -6.95 26.89
CA LEU A 170 26.90 -6.13 26.23
C LEU A 170 25.56 -6.85 26.15
N LEU A 171 25.54 -8.04 25.56
CA LEU A 171 24.33 -8.84 25.41
C LEU A 171 23.73 -9.29 26.75
N ASN A 172 24.58 -9.60 27.73
CA ASN A 172 24.12 -9.99 29.06
C ASN A 172 23.47 -8.82 29.80
N ASP A 173 24.03 -7.59 29.74
CA ASP A 173 23.40 -6.40 30.33
C ASP A 173 22.12 -6.01 29.59
N PHE A 174 22.13 -6.11 28.26
CA PHE A 174 20.96 -5.87 27.44
C PHE A 174 19.80 -6.80 27.82
N ILE A 175 20.02 -8.11 27.85
CA ILE A 175 18.94 -9.08 28.16
C ILE A 175 18.46 -8.96 29.60
N ASN A 176 19.33 -8.66 30.56
CA ASN A 176 18.96 -8.42 31.94
C ASN A 176 18.10 -7.15 32.10
N TRP A 177 18.39 -6.11 31.33
CA TRP A 177 17.55 -4.91 31.30
C TRP A 177 16.21 -5.19 30.60
N TRP A 178 16.23 -5.88 29.45
CA TRP A 178 15.05 -6.18 28.66
C TRP A 178 14.01 -7.02 29.42
N MET A 179 14.45 -8.02 30.18
CA MET A 179 13.55 -8.92 30.89
C MET A 179 12.85 -8.31 32.13
N ILE A 180 13.18 -7.09 32.51
CA ILE A 180 12.41 -6.34 33.50
C ILE A 180 11.06 -5.97 32.87
N GLU A 181 9.95 -6.31 33.55
CA GLU A 181 8.59 -6.17 33.02
C GLU A 181 8.31 -4.77 32.47
N ASP A 182 8.72 -3.75 33.22
CA ASP A 182 8.57 -2.36 32.80
C ASP A 182 9.45 -1.96 31.60
N ASN A 183 10.41 -2.77 31.20
CA ASN A 183 11.29 -2.50 30.05
C ASN A 183 10.90 -3.29 28.80
N THR A 184 10.23 -4.44 28.97
CA THR A 184 9.80 -5.26 27.83
C THR A 184 8.71 -4.55 27.02
N PRO A 185 8.94 -4.23 25.73
CA PRO A 185 7.93 -3.51 24.94
C PRO A 185 6.70 -4.36 24.64
N GLU A 186 5.56 -3.71 24.41
CA GLU A 186 4.39 -4.32 23.78
C GLU A 186 4.52 -4.33 22.26
N VAL A 187 5.11 -3.26 21.71
CA VAL A 187 5.35 -3.12 20.28
C VAL A 187 6.82 -2.76 20.04
N ILE A 188 7.48 -3.53 19.22
CA ILE A 188 8.81 -3.22 18.71
C ILE A 188 8.74 -2.85 17.24
N THR A 189 9.41 -1.78 16.87
CA THR A 189 9.53 -1.30 15.50
C THR A 189 10.98 -0.99 15.15
N GLY A 190 11.25 -0.72 13.91
CA GLY A 190 12.55 -0.35 13.37
C GLY A 190 12.47 -0.36 11.85
N TRP A 191 13.57 -0.08 11.16
CA TRP A 191 13.59 -0.08 9.71
C TRP A 191 14.17 -1.39 9.16
N ASN A 192 13.33 -2.28 8.68
CA ASN A 192 13.66 -3.65 8.30
C ASN A 192 14.06 -4.56 9.49
N SER A 193 13.67 -4.15 10.68
CA SER A 193 14.06 -4.81 11.93
C SER A 193 13.54 -6.26 12.04
N LYS A 194 12.40 -6.57 11.44
CA LYS A 194 11.81 -7.92 11.42
C LYS A 194 12.67 -8.94 10.67
N LEU A 195 13.40 -8.51 9.64
CA LEU A 195 14.22 -9.39 8.79
C LEU A 195 15.72 -9.26 9.03
N TYR A 196 16.16 -8.27 9.84
CA TYR A 196 17.57 -8.06 10.12
C TYR A 196 17.87 -7.96 11.62
N ASP A 197 17.47 -6.87 12.28
CA ASP A 197 17.88 -6.57 13.67
C ASP A 197 17.44 -7.64 14.66
N ILE A 198 16.16 -7.98 14.66
CA ILE A 198 15.59 -8.95 15.58
C ILE A 198 16.14 -10.38 15.36
N PRO A 199 16.19 -10.91 14.13
CA PRO A 199 16.78 -12.20 13.88
C PRO A 199 18.26 -12.26 14.22
N TYR A 200 19.01 -11.21 13.88
CA TYR A 200 20.43 -11.14 14.18
C TYR A 200 20.67 -11.14 15.69
N LEU A 201 19.97 -10.29 16.42
CA LEU A 201 20.04 -10.18 17.88
C LEU A 201 19.68 -11.51 18.55
N CYS A 202 18.55 -12.12 18.17
CA CYS A 202 18.14 -13.42 18.74
C CYS A 202 19.17 -14.52 18.51
N ARG A 203 19.76 -14.61 17.33
CA ARG A 203 20.79 -15.61 17.02
C ARG A 203 22.12 -15.32 17.71
N ARG A 204 22.52 -14.06 17.86
CA ARG A 204 23.72 -13.71 18.63
C ARG A 204 23.55 -14.01 20.11
N ILE A 205 22.40 -13.67 20.72
CA ILE A 205 22.07 -14.04 22.11
C ILE A 205 22.13 -15.57 22.27
N ASP A 206 21.52 -16.32 21.35
CA ASP A 206 21.58 -17.79 21.39
C ASP A 206 23.00 -18.36 21.34
N ARG A 207 23.80 -17.83 20.43
CA ARG A 207 25.20 -18.27 20.22
C ARG A 207 26.11 -17.92 21.41
N ILE A 208 25.96 -16.75 21.98
CA ILE A 208 26.89 -16.22 23.01
C ILE A 208 26.42 -16.53 24.43
N LEU A 209 25.10 -16.42 24.69
CA LEU A 209 24.52 -16.56 26.01
C LEU A 209 23.69 -17.85 26.17
N GLY A 210 23.32 -18.48 25.06
CA GLY A 210 22.55 -19.72 25.02
C GLY A 210 21.04 -19.53 24.93
N GLU A 211 20.35 -20.59 24.50
CA GLU A 211 18.91 -20.63 24.23
C GLU A 211 18.04 -20.15 25.40
N LYS A 212 18.45 -20.47 26.64
CA LYS A 212 17.70 -20.08 27.86
C LYS A 212 17.60 -18.55 27.96
N LEU A 213 18.64 -17.79 27.64
CA LEU A 213 18.63 -16.33 27.68
C LEU A 213 17.95 -15.75 26.45
N LYS A 214 18.11 -16.36 25.26
CA LYS A 214 17.32 -15.97 24.08
C LYS A 214 15.81 -16.00 24.37
N LYS A 215 15.32 -17.03 25.04
CA LYS A 215 13.89 -17.15 25.41
C LYS A 215 13.42 -16.00 26.32
N ARG A 216 14.33 -15.30 27.01
CA ARG A 216 14.01 -14.14 27.84
C ARG A 216 13.68 -12.87 27.03
N MET A 217 13.87 -12.88 25.72
CA MET A 217 13.33 -11.83 24.83
C MET A 217 11.81 -11.78 24.90
N SER A 218 11.17 -12.93 25.14
CA SER A 218 9.72 -13.01 25.35
C SER A 218 9.38 -12.97 26.85
N PRO A 219 8.39 -12.17 27.28
CA PRO A 219 7.88 -12.18 28.66
C PRO A 219 7.30 -13.55 29.05
N TRP A 220 7.00 -14.38 28.07
CA TRP A 220 6.44 -15.73 28.25
C TRP A 220 7.44 -16.87 27.98
N GLY A 221 8.67 -16.53 27.62
CA GLY A 221 9.68 -17.50 27.24
C GLY A 221 9.43 -18.18 25.89
N LEU A 222 8.63 -17.56 25.02
CA LEU A 222 8.22 -18.07 23.71
C LEU A 222 8.92 -17.29 22.63
N VAL A 223 10.01 -17.85 22.10
CA VAL A 223 10.76 -17.28 20.98
C VAL A 223 10.90 -18.36 19.93
N THR A 224 10.25 -18.18 18.78
CA THR A 224 10.20 -19.19 17.71
C THR A 224 10.81 -18.60 16.44
N GLU A 225 11.76 -19.34 15.84
CA GLU A 225 12.31 -19.01 14.55
C GLU A 225 11.34 -19.43 13.43
N GLU A 226 11.12 -18.56 12.48
CA GLU A 226 10.27 -18.79 11.30
C GLU A 226 11.06 -18.56 10.02
N GLU A 227 10.87 -19.46 9.05
CA GLU A 227 11.40 -19.29 7.69
C GLU A 227 10.32 -18.74 6.76
N THR A 228 10.61 -17.64 6.12
CA THR A 228 9.71 -16.99 5.16
C THR A 228 10.38 -16.83 3.81
N PHE A 229 9.65 -17.09 2.73
CA PHE A 229 10.14 -16.87 1.36
C PHE A 229 9.56 -15.60 0.79
N ILE A 230 10.40 -14.60 0.52
CA ILE A 230 10.02 -13.32 -0.08
C ILE A 230 10.76 -13.18 -1.41
N ALA A 231 10.04 -12.99 -2.51
CA ALA A 231 10.60 -12.91 -3.87
C ALA A 231 11.55 -14.07 -4.23
N GLY A 232 11.27 -15.28 -3.72
CA GLY A 232 12.08 -16.47 -3.96
C GLY A 232 13.41 -16.52 -3.17
N ARG A 233 13.58 -15.63 -2.19
CA ARG A 233 14.71 -15.67 -1.25
C ARG A 233 14.20 -16.09 0.12
N LYS A 234 14.93 -17.00 0.79
CA LYS A 234 14.70 -17.38 2.17
C LYS A 234 15.07 -16.24 3.10
N HIS A 235 14.19 -15.91 4.01
CA HIS A 235 14.42 -14.98 5.11
C HIS A 235 14.10 -15.67 6.43
N ILE A 236 14.83 -15.27 7.45
CA ILE A 236 14.62 -15.73 8.82
C ILE A 236 13.97 -14.59 9.59
N SER A 237 12.92 -14.91 10.32
CA SER A 237 12.26 -14.02 11.26
C SER A 237 12.04 -14.75 12.58
N TYR A 238 11.72 -14.02 13.63
CA TYR A 238 11.41 -14.58 14.94
C TYR A 238 10.05 -14.11 15.41
N ASP A 239 9.22 -15.02 15.89
CA ASP A 239 8.05 -14.67 16.69
C ASP A 239 8.46 -14.59 18.16
N ILE A 240 8.28 -13.42 18.77
CA ILE A 240 8.57 -13.15 20.17
C ILE A 240 7.23 -13.04 20.91
N GLY A 241 6.80 -14.13 21.55
CA GLY A 241 5.50 -14.18 22.21
C GLY A 241 5.34 -13.04 23.24
N GLY A 242 4.25 -12.29 23.11
CA GLY A 242 3.94 -11.13 23.95
C GLY A 242 4.56 -9.80 23.50
N VAL A 243 5.36 -9.77 22.42
CA VAL A 243 5.93 -8.56 21.83
C VAL A 243 5.54 -8.51 20.36
N SER A 244 4.70 -7.57 19.97
CA SER A 244 4.27 -7.40 18.59
C SER A 244 5.33 -6.68 17.77
N GLN A 245 5.66 -7.21 16.58
CA GLN A 245 6.65 -6.62 15.68
C GLN A 245 5.94 -5.88 14.55
N LEU A 246 5.95 -4.56 14.62
CA LEU A 246 5.43 -3.67 13.58
C LEU A 246 6.59 -2.98 12.87
N ASP A 247 7.26 -3.70 11.95
CA ASP A 247 8.35 -3.15 11.14
C ASP A 247 7.89 -1.92 10.36
N TYR A 248 8.57 -0.79 10.55
CA TYR A 248 8.15 0.48 9.96
C TYR A 248 8.27 0.50 8.43
N LEU A 249 9.24 -0.23 7.88
CA LEU A 249 9.37 -0.40 6.43
C LEU A 249 8.16 -1.15 5.83
N ASP A 250 7.68 -2.18 6.52
CA ASP A 250 6.50 -2.94 6.09
C ASP A 250 5.23 -2.09 6.20
N LEU A 251 5.07 -1.32 7.26
CA LEU A 251 3.98 -0.35 7.41
C LEU A 251 4.02 0.72 6.32
N TYR A 252 5.19 1.29 6.06
CA TYR A 252 5.38 2.27 5.01
C TYR A 252 4.97 1.73 3.63
N LYS A 253 5.47 0.54 3.26
CA LYS A 253 5.11 -0.11 1.98
C LYS A 253 3.63 -0.42 1.87
N LYS A 254 2.99 -0.79 2.98
CA LYS A 254 1.57 -1.19 2.99
C LYS A 254 0.61 -0.01 2.93
N PHE A 255 0.89 1.05 3.67
CA PHE A 255 -0.04 2.16 3.88
C PHE A 255 0.29 3.42 3.05
N THR A 256 1.42 3.44 2.35
CA THR A 256 1.73 4.49 1.38
C THR A 256 1.54 3.97 -0.05
N TYR A 257 0.71 4.66 -0.83
CA TYR A 257 0.37 4.19 -2.19
C TYR A 257 1.39 4.60 -3.25
N LYS A 258 2.40 5.40 -2.88
CA LYS A 258 3.42 5.90 -3.80
C LYS A 258 4.68 5.05 -3.76
N ALA A 259 4.99 4.39 -4.87
CA ALA A 259 6.24 3.63 -4.99
C ALA A 259 7.45 4.57 -4.97
N GLN A 260 8.50 4.19 -4.22
CA GLN A 260 9.73 4.95 -4.06
C GLN A 260 10.87 4.36 -4.90
N GLU A 261 11.87 5.19 -5.24
CA GLU A 261 13.10 4.73 -5.93
C GLU A 261 13.93 3.78 -5.07
N SER A 262 14.00 4.09 -3.79
CA SER A 262 14.67 3.29 -2.77
C SER A 262 13.78 3.21 -1.54
N TYR A 263 13.88 2.09 -0.81
CA TYR A 263 13.24 1.91 0.48
C TYR A 263 14.26 1.89 1.63
N ARG A 264 15.45 2.45 1.41
CA ARG A 264 16.41 2.67 2.49
C ARG A 264 15.94 3.80 3.39
N LEU A 265 16.24 3.71 4.68
CA LEU A 265 15.82 4.71 5.67
C LEU A 265 16.28 6.12 5.29
N ASP A 266 17.52 6.29 4.86
CA ASP A 266 18.08 7.57 4.41
C ASP A 266 17.24 8.21 3.29
N PHE A 267 16.87 7.41 2.27
CA PHE A 267 16.07 7.91 1.15
C PHE A 267 14.65 8.29 1.59
N ILE A 268 14.02 7.44 2.39
CA ILE A 268 12.64 7.70 2.85
C ILE A 268 12.60 8.87 3.82
N ALA A 269 13.56 8.98 4.73
CA ALA A 269 13.68 10.14 5.62
C ALA A 269 13.88 11.44 4.83
N SER A 270 14.69 11.41 3.76
CA SER A 270 14.86 12.56 2.86
C SER A 270 13.56 12.95 2.17
N VAL A 271 12.80 11.97 1.65
CA VAL A 271 11.52 12.21 0.96
C VAL A 271 10.44 12.72 1.92
N GLU A 272 10.31 12.08 3.09
CA GLU A 272 9.21 12.36 4.00
C GLU A 272 9.53 13.49 4.99
N LEU A 273 10.74 13.55 5.52
CA LEU A 273 11.13 14.51 6.56
C LEU A 273 11.98 15.65 6.01
N GLY A 274 12.54 15.55 4.81
CA GLY A 274 13.57 16.46 4.31
C GLY A 274 14.93 16.30 5.03
N GLN A 275 15.12 15.21 5.76
CA GLN A 275 16.31 14.92 6.57
C GLN A 275 17.02 13.71 5.99
N LYS A 276 18.33 13.66 6.19
CA LYS A 276 19.19 12.54 5.79
C LYS A 276 19.85 11.91 7.01
N LYS A 277 20.31 10.66 6.86
CA LYS A 277 21.23 10.03 7.81
C LYS A 277 22.52 10.85 7.95
N LEU A 278 23.26 10.58 9.01
CA LEU A 278 24.58 11.18 9.19
C LEU A 278 25.52 10.73 8.06
N ASP A 279 26.12 11.69 7.37
CA ASP A 279 27.11 11.40 6.32
C ASP A 279 28.38 10.82 6.93
N HIS A 280 28.85 9.69 6.38
CA HIS A 280 30.09 9.01 6.78
C HIS A 280 31.00 8.75 5.58
N SER A 281 30.83 9.51 4.49
CA SER A 281 31.58 9.36 3.24
C SER A 281 33.10 9.64 3.37
N GLU A 282 33.52 10.22 4.50
CA GLU A 282 34.94 10.38 4.81
C GLU A 282 35.67 9.07 5.14
N PHE A 283 34.94 7.98 5.40
CA PHE A 283 35.52 6.67 5.66
C PHE A 283 35.44 5.77 4.42
N ASP A 284 36.56 5.12 4.04
CA ASP A 284 36.63 4.30 2.84
C ASP A 284 35.76 3.03 2.94
N THR A 285 35.65 2.45 4.12
CA THR A 285 34.88 1.25 4.39
C THR A 285 34.05 1.41 5.66
N PHE A 286 32.98 0.60 5.78
CA PHE A 286 32.19 0.54 7.03
C PHE A 286 33.04 0.11 8.22
N LYS A 287 34.06 -0.74 7.97
CA LYS A 287 35.06 -1.12 8.97
C LYS A 287 35.87 0.09 9.47
N ASP A 288 36.32 0.94 8.55
CA ASP A 288 37.03 2.16 8.93
C ASP A 288 36.14 3.10 9.75
N PHE A 289 34.88 3.19 9.42
CA PHE A 289 33.90 3.99 10.13
C PHE A 289 33.81 3.58 11.62
N TYR A 290 33.58 2.32 11.95
CA TYR A 290 33.49 1.93 13.36
C TYR A 290 34.84 1.82 14.08
N THR A 291 35.95 1.63 13.35
CA THR A 291 37.31 1.54 13.99
C THR A 291 37.97 2.90 14.22
N GLN A 292 37.77 3.85 13.33
CA GLN A 292 38.41 5.17 13.37
C GLN A 292 37.43 6.28 13.82
N GLY A 293 36.12 6.12 13.57
CA GLY A 293 35.09 7.11 13.83
C GLY A 293 34.06 6.68 14.86
N TRP A 294 34.45 5.95 15.92
CA TRP A 294 33.51 5.36 16.90
C TRP A 294 32.49 6.35 17.47
N GLN A 295 32.89 7.57 17.84
CA GLN A 295 31.99 8.61 18.33
C GLN A 295 30.84 8.87 17.32
N LYS A 296 31.22 9.11 16.06
CA LYS A 296 30.28 9.37 14.97
C LYS A 296 29.44 8.12 14.61
N PHE A 297 30.01 6.94 14.78
CA PHE A 297 29.33 5.66 14.56
C PHE A 297 28.20 5.43 15.58
N VAL A 298 28.40 5.79 16.83
CA VAL A 298 27.33 5.78 17.87
C VAL A 298 26.27 6.82 17.55
N GLU A 299 26.65 8.04 17.17
CA GLU A 299 25.71 9.10 16.76
C GLU A 299 24.89 8.67 15.54
N TYR A 300 25.50 7.97 14.60
CA TYR A 300 24.81 7.41 13.42
C TYR A 300 23.71 6.43 13.81
N ASN A 301 23.98 5.46 14.68
CA ASN A 301 22.98 4.50 15.17
C ASN A 301 21.85 5.16 15.98
N ILE A 302 22.17 6.19 16.78
CA ILE A 302 21.17 7.00 17.51
C ILE A 302 20.24 7.74 16.52
N ILE A 303 20.80 8.34 15.49
CA ILE A 303 20.00 9.04 14.46
C ILE A 303 19.07 8.08 13.72
N ASP A 304 19.47 6.82 13.49
CA ASP A 304 18.64 5.84 12.79
C ASP A 304 17.35 5.54 13.57
N VAL A 305 17.39 5.35 14.89
CA VAL A 305 16.17 5.18 15.68
C VAL A 305 15.36 6.48 15.76
N GLU A 306 16.01 7.66 15.86
CA GLU A 306 15.30 8.95 15.85
C GLU A 306 14.58 9.22 14.52
N LEU A 307 15.13 8.83 13.38
CA LEU A 307 14.50 9.01 12.09
C LEU A 307 13.20 8.18 11.98
N VAL A 308 13.20 6.94 12.45
CA VAL A 308 11.99 6.11 12.50
C VAL A 308 10.93 6.72 13.41
N ASP A 309 11.34 7.20 14.58
CA ASP A 309 10.46 7.88 15.53
C ASP A 309 9.83 9.15 14.93
N ARG A 310 10.61 9.98 14.22
CA ARG A 310 10.12 11.18 13.51
C ARG A 310 9.21 10.84 12.33
N LEU A 311 9.46 9.72 11.64
CA LEU A 311 8.53 9.21 10.62
C LEU A 311 7.18 8.86 11.24
N GLU A 312 7.15 8.18 12.40
CA GLU A 312 5.90 7.89 13.10
C GLU A 312 5.21 9.17 13.61
N ASP A 313 5.97 10.14 14.13
CA ASP A 313 5.39 11.43 14.55
C ASP A 313 4.65 12.13 13.40
N LYS A 314 5.19 12.05 12.17
CA LYS A 314 4.57 12.65 10.99
C LYS A 314 3.47 11.81 10.37
N MET A 315 3.70 10.50 10.20
CA MET A 315 2.86 9.65 9.36
C MET A 315 1.81 8.86 10.13
N LYS A 316 2.04 8.60 11.42
CA LYS A 316 1.12 7.89 12.33
C LYS A 316 0.72 6.48 11.81
N LEU A 317 1.65 5.76 11.21
CA LEU A 317 1.38 4.45 10.59
C LEU A 317 1.20 3.34 11.63
N ILE A 318 1.93 3.41 12.76
CA ILE A 318 1.73 2.46 13.86
C ILE A 318 0.38 2.72 14.52
N GLU A 319 0.06 3.98 14.84
CA GLU A 319 -1.23 4.34 15.42
C GLU A 319 -2.41 3.92 14.51
N LEU A 320 -2.25 4.05 13.17
CA LEU A 320 -3.21 3.56 12.19
C LEU A 320 -3.34 2.02 12.26
N ALA A 321 -2.22 1.28 12.32
CA ALA A 321 -2.22 -0.17 12.42
C ALA A 321 -2.93 -0.65 13.69
N LEU A 322 -2.66 -0.03 14.84
CA LEU A 322 -3.34 -0.31 16.11
C LEU A 322 -4.85 -0.06 16.01
N THR A 323 -5.24 1.07 15.41
CA THR A 323 -6.66 1.41 15.18
C THR A 323 -7.35 0.34 14.34
N MET A 324 -6.70 -0.12 13.26
CA MET A 324 -7.22 -1.18 12.40
C MET A 324 -7.32 -2.53 13.15
N ALA A 325 -6.33 -2.87 13.96
CA ALA A 325 -6.32 -4.11 14.72
C ALA A 325 -7.46 -4.16 15.75
N TYR A 326 -7.70 -3.07 16.46
CA TYR A 326 -8.81 -2.98 17.41
C TYR A 326 -10.18 -2.95 16.75
N ASP A 327 -10.31 -2.28 15.61
CA ASP A 327 -11.57 -2.29 14.83
C ASP A 327 -11.94 -3.71 14.39
N ALA A 328 -10.95 -4.50 13.99
CA ALA A 328 -11.12 -5.90 13.59
C ALA A 328 -11.08 -6.89 14.75
N LYS A 329 -10.60 -6.50 15.93
CA LYS A 329 -10.33 -7.37 17.10
C LYS A 329 -9.34 -8.49 16.78
N VAL A 330 -8.18 -8.11 16.29
CA VAL A 330 -7.05 -9.01 15.97
C VAL A 330 -5.79 -8.53 16.68
N ASN A 331 -4.72 -9.33 16.67
CA ASN A 331 -3.41 -8.86 17.08
C ASN A 331 -2.84 -7.83 16.09
N TYR A 332 -1.95 -6.97 16.53
CA TYR A 332 -1.42 -5.85 15.72
C TYR A 332 -0.78 -6.31 14.41
N GLU A 333 -0.04 -7.40 14.40
CA GLU A 333 0.61 -7.94 13.20
C GLU A 333 -0.39 -8.51 12.17
N ASP A 334 -1.61 -8.82 12.60
CA ASP A 334 -2.65 -9.35 11.71
C ASP A 334 -3.11 -8.34 10.67
N VAL A 335 -2.86 -7.03 10.87
CA VAL A 335 -3.21 -5.98 9.90
C VAL A 335 -2.52 -6.16 8.55
N PHE A 336 -1.40 -6.89 8.51
CA PHE A 336 -0.73 -7.22 7.26
C PHE A 336 -1.48 -8.28 6.42
N TYR A 337 -2.44 -9.01 7.01
CA TYR A 337 -3.15 -10.13 6.37
C TYR A 337 -4.61 -9.79 6.09
N GLN A 338 -4.88 -9.26 4.91
CA GLN A 338 -6.19 -8.75 4.48
C GLN A 338 -7.35 -9.75 4.66
N VAL A 339 -7.18 -11.01 4.23
CA VAL A 339 -8.20 -12.05 4.35
C VAL A 339 -8.51 -12.35 5.82
N ARG A 340 -7.49 -12.34 6.68
CA ARG A 340 -7.63 -12.56 8.13
C ARG A 340 -8.41 -11.43 8.79
N MET A 341 -8.06 -10.19 8.44
CA MET A 341 -8.76 -9.00 8.90
C MET A 341 -10.26 -9.07 8.59
N TRP A 342 -10.60 -9.31 7.32
CA TRP A 342 -11.99 -9.38 6.88
C TRP A 342 -12.74 -10.58 7.47
N ASP A 343 -12.12 -11.76 7.58
CA ASP A 343 -12.72 -12.94 8.22
C ASP A 343 -13.12 -12.64 9.69
N THR A 344 -12.27 -11.90 10.41
CA THR A 344 -12.52 -11.54 11.80
C THR A 344 -13.52 -10.39 11.95
N ILE A 345 -13.47 -9.38 11.10
CA ILE A 345 -14.49 -8.29 11.05
C ILE A 345 -15.89 -8.90 10.85
N ILE A 346 -16.02 -9.77 9.86
CA ILE A 346 -17.30 -10.44 9.56
C ILE A 346 -17.71 -11.35 10.71
N TYR A 347 -16.78 -12.11 11.29
CA TYR A 347 -17.06 -12.95 12.46
C TYR A 347 -17.66 -12.14 13.60
N ASN A 348 -17.05 -11.03 13.99
CA ASN A 348 -17.54 -10.16 15.06
C ASN A 348 -18.91 -9.52 14.71
N TYR A 349 -19.10 -9.19 13.44
CA TYR A 349 -20.35 -8.60 12.95
C TYR A 349 -21.52 -9.58 13.01
N LEU A 350 -21.32 -10.82 12.52
CA LEU A 350 -22.33 -11.87 12.49
C LEU A 350 -22.63 -12.42 13.89
N LYS A 351 -21.61 -12.59 14.73
CA LYS A 351 -21.73 -13.07 16.11
C LYS A 351 -22.73 -12.22 16.93
N ARG A 352 -22.67 -10.89 16.80
CA ARG A 352 -23.60 -9.97 17.48
C ARG A 352 -25.05 -10.16 17.05
N ARG A 353 -25.29 -10.79 15.90
CA ARG A 353 -26.62 -11.10 15.36
C ARG A 353 -27.03 -12.55 15.60
N ASN A 354 -26.26 -13.29 16.39
CA ASN A 354 -26.41 -14.72 16.59
C ASN A 354 -26.38 -15.52 15.27
N ILE A 355 -25.65 -15.01 14.28
CA ILE A 355 -25.38 -15.73 13.03
C ILE A 355 -24.02 -16.39 13.13
N VAL A 356 -23.99 -17.69 12.91
CA VAL A 356 -22.78 -18.51 13.02
C VAL A 356 -22.08 -18.59 11.67
N ILE A 357 -20.77 -18.37 11.67
CA ILE A 357 -19.98 -18.37 10.45
C ILE A 357 -19.83 -19.81 9.90
N PRO A 358 -19.83 -19.99 8.57
CA PRO A 358 -19.65 -21.32 7.97
C PRO A 358 -18.20 -21.82 8.17
N PRO A 359 -17.96 -23.14 8.04
CA PRO A 359 -16.61 -23.69 8.00
C PRO A 359 -15.82 -23.09 6.83
N LYS A 360 -14.48 -23.14 6.89
CA LYS A 360 -13.64 -22.70 5.78
C LYS A 360 -13.83 -23.59 4.56
N ASN A 361 -14.20 -22.96 3.46
CA ASN A 361 -14.32 -23.66 2.19
C ASN A 361 -12.94 -23.82 1.52
N ARG A 362 -12.61 -25.01 1.04
CA ARG A 362 -11.40 -25.30 0.25
C ARG A 362 -11.76 -25.22 -1.24
N SER A 363 -12.17 -24.04 -1.72
CA SER A 363 -12.42 -23.86 -3.15
C SER A 363 -11.11 -23.62 -3.91
N ASN A 364 -10.92 -24.28 -5.04
CA ASN A 364 -9.83 -24.01 -5.97
C ASN A 364 -10.31 -22.94 -6.97
N LYS A 365 -9.55 -21.87 -7.11
CA LYS A 365 -9.78 -20.87 -8.16
C LYS A 365 -9.15 -21.37 -9.45
N ASN A 366 -9.93 -21.99 -10.30
CA ASN A 366 -9.46 -22.46 -11.61
C ASN A 366 -9.77 -21.47 -12.74
N ASP A 367 -10.73 -20.55 -12.55
CA ASP A 367 -11.20 -19.65 -13.59
C ASP A 367 -10.74 -18.22 -13.38
N LYS A 368 -10.34 -17.58 -14.48
CA LYS A 368 -10.05 -16.15 -14.56
C LYS A 368 -11.33 -15.43 -15.02
N TYR A 369 -11.61 -14.28 -14.44
CA TYR A 369 -12.69 -13.39 -14.85
C TYR A 369 -12.15 -12.00 -15.20
N ALA A 370 -12.94 -11.23 -15.98
CA ALA A 370 -12.57 -9.90 -16.41
C ALA A 370 -12.53 -8.90 -15.21
N GLY A 371 -11.52 -8.04 -15.22
CA GLY A 371 -11.37 -6.95 -14.25
C GLY A 371 -12.17 -5.70 -14.61
N ALA A 372 -11.69 -4.55 -14.15
CA ALA A 372 -12.28 -3.25 -14.45
C ALA A 372 -12.15 -2.85 -15.92
N TYR A 373 -13.05 -1.97 -16.37
CA TYR A 373 -13.00 -1.37 -17.70
C TYR A 373 -12.08 -0.14 -17.70
N VAL A 374 -11.28 -0.02 -18.76
CA VAL A 374 -10.49 1.17 -19.07
C VAL A 374 -10.64 1.46 -20.55
N LYS A 375 -11.19 2.63 -20.88
CA LYS A 375 -11.35 3.10 -22.25
C LYS A 375 -9.98 3.42 -22.89
N GLU A 376 -9.80 3.06 -24.16
CA GLU A 376 -8.65 3.52 -24.95
C GLU A 376 -8.90 4.97 -25.37
N PRO A 377 -8.10 5.94 -24.91
CA PRO A 377 -8.24 7.31 -25.33
C PRO A 377 -7.68 7.51 -26.74
N ILE A 378 -8.20 8.49 -27.47
CA ILE A 378 -7.54 8.99 -28.65
C ILE A 378 -6.40 9.90 -28.15
N PRO A 379 -5.13 9.60 -28.49
CA PRO A 379 -4.02 10.48 -28.11
C PRO A 379 -4.20 11.90 -28.66
N GLY A 380 -3.92 12.89 -27.85
CA GLY A 380 -4.09 14.29 -28.25
C GLY A 380 -4.14 15.26 -27.08
N LYS A 381 -4.22 16.55 -27.44
CA LYS A 381 -4.43 17.67 -26.54
C LYS A 381 -5.89 18.09 -26.59
N TYR A 382 -6.48 18.29 -25.40
CA TYR A 382 -7.87 18.65 -25.22
C TYR A 382 -7.97 19.91 -24.36
N ASP A 383 -8.85 20.81 -24.76
CA ASP A 383 -9.14 22.02 -23.98
C ASP A 383 -10.38 21.79 -23.10
N TRP A 384 -10.37 22.38 -21.91
CA TRP A 384 -11.46 22.32 -20.95
C TRP A 384 -11.94 20.89 -20.62
N VAL A 385 -11.12 20.22 -19.86
CA VAL A 385 -11.40 18.84 -19.42
C VAL A 385 -11.98 18.85 -18.02
N VAL A 386 -13.09 18.13 -17.85
CA VAL A 386 -13.70 17.91 -16.53
C VAL A 386 -13.73 16.42 -16.23
N SER A 387 -13.31 16.04 -15.04
CA SER A 387 -13.43 14.66 -14.56
C SER A 387 -14.50 14.49 -13.49
N PHE A 388 -15.18 13.34 -13.56
CA PHE A 388 -16.14 12.88 -12.56
C PHE A 388 -15.67 11.52 -12.03
N ASP A 389 -15.86 11.29 -10.73
CA ASP A 389 -15.42 10.08 -10.03
C ASP A 389 -16.54 9.46 -9.18
N LEU A 390 -16.63 8.13 -9.18
CA LEU A 390 -17.57 7.36 -8.36
C LEU A 390 -17.01 7.12 -6.96
N ASN A 391 -17.73 7.49 -5.96
CA ASN A 391 -17.34 7.27 -4.58
C ASN A 391 -17.26 5.77 -4.22
N SER A 392 -16.05 5.23 -3.99
CA SER A 392 -15.86 3.86 -3.50
C SER A 392 -16.66 2.82 -4.30
N LEU A 393 -16.43 2.73 -5.62
CA LEU A 393 -17.24 1.97 -6.57
C LEU A 393 -17.61 0.56 -6.09
N TYR A 394 -16.63 -0.28 -5.73
CA TYR A 394 -16.90 -1.70 -5.42
C TYR A 394 -17.74 -1.92 -4.15
N PRO A 395 -17.50 -1.22 -3.02
CA PRO A 395 -18.41 -1.25 -1.87
C PRO A 395 -19.85 -0.82 -2.21
N HIS A 396 -19.99 0.20 -3.06
CA HIS A 396 -21.32 0.69 -3.46
C HIS A 396 -22.03 -0.26 -4.42
N LEU A 397 -21.32 -0.98 -5.30
CA LEU A 397 -21.88 -2.06 -6.10
C LEU A 397 -22.38 -3.22 -5.23
N ILE A 398 -21.61 -3.60 -4.20
CA ILE A 398 -22.05 -4.61 -3.22
C ILE A 398 -23.39 -4.21 -2.59
N MET A 399 -23.52 -2.93 -2.19
CA MET A 399 -24.78 -2.40 -1.63
C MET A 399 -25.91 -2.32 -2.67
N GLN A 400 -25.60 -1.85 -3.88
CA GLN A 400 -26.61 -1.60 -4.93
C GLN A 400 -27.29 -2.88 -5.41
N TYR A 401 -26.52 -3.95 -5.56
CA TYR A 401 -27.03 -5.24 -6.04
C TYR A 401 -27.28 -6.27 -4.94
N ASN A 402 -27.07 -5.89 -3.68
CA ASN A 402 -27.21 -6.79 -2.53
C ASN A 402 -26.29 -8.02 -2.62
N ILE A 403 -25.04 -7.82 -3.07
CA ILE A 403 -24.08 -8.91 -3.30
C ILE A 403 -23.58 -9.48 -1.97
N SER A 404 -24.01 -10.70 -1.67
CA SER A 404 -23.60 -11.44 -0.47
C SER A 404 -23.72 -12.95 -0.73
N PRO A 405 -22.96 -13.81 -0.01
CA PRO A 405 -23.07 -15.26 -0.22
C PRO A 405 -24.47 -15.83 -0.02
N GLU A 406 -25.22 -15.33 0.97
CA GLU A 406 -26.56 -15.81 1.36
C GLU A 406 -27.68 -15.21 0.52
N THR A 407 -27.43 -14.15 -0.21
CA THR A 407 -28.41 -13.53 -1.11
C THR A 407 -28.25 -14.00 -2.56
N LEU A 408 -27.11 -14.63 -2.89
CA LEU A 408 -26.84 -15.17 -4.21
C LEU A 408 -27.74 -16.38 -4.49
N LEU A 409 -28.50 -16.34 -5.60
CA LEU A 409 -29.30 -17.45 -6.07
C LEU A 409 -28.44 -18.46 -6.88
N ASP A 410 -28.81 -19.73 -6.84
CA ASP A 410 -28.12 -20.79 -7.60
C ASP A 410 -28.33 -20.65 -9.11
N THR A 411 -29.43 -20.00 -9.51
CA THR A 411 -29.78 -19.75 -10.92
C THR A 411 -29.17 -18.44 -11.40
N ARG A 412 -28.79 -18.39 -12.67
CA ARG A 412 -28.34 -17.18 -13.35
C ARG A 412 -29.29 -16.77 -14.46
N HIS A 413 -29.35 -15.50 -14.75
CA HIS A 413 -30.06 -14.99 -15.91
C HIS A 413 -29.40 -15.50 -17.21
N PRO A 414 -30.13 -16.13 -18.14
CA PRO A 414 -29.54 -16.91 -19.24
C PRO A 414 -28.84 -16.07 -20.32
N SER A 415 -29.20 -14.80 -20.47
CA SER A 415 -28.77 -13.98 -21.61
C SER A 415 -28.07 -12.67 -21.25
N VAL A 416 -27.84 -12.37 -19.97
CA VAL A 416 -27.22 -11.11 -19.53
C VAL A 416 -25.72 -11.10 -19.83
N THR A 417 -25.29 -10.01 -20.47
CA THR A 417 -23.89 -9.63 -20.64
C THR A 417 -23.76 -8.11 -20.47
N VAL A 418 -22.55 -7.60 -20.26
CA VAL A 418 -22.26 -6.16 -20.17
C VAL A 418 -22.83 -5.42 -21.39
N ASP A 419 -22.53 -5.89 -22.61
CA ASP A 419 -22.92 -5.21 -23.84
C ASP A 419 -24.44 -5.22 -24.05
N LYS A 420 -25.12 -6.32 -23.73
CA LYS A 420 -26.59 -6.41 -23.85
C LYS A 420 -27.34 -5.52 -22.84
N ILE A 421 -26.74 -5.28 -21.65
CA ILE A 421 -27.30 -4.28 -20.72
C ILE A 421 -27.13 -2.88 -21.28
N LEU A 422 -25.97 -2.58 -21.85
CA LEU A 422 -25.66 -1.25 -22.39
C LEU A 422 -26.49 -0.90 -23.63
N SER A 423 -26.83 -1.91 -24.45
CA SER A 423 -27.73 -1.77 -25.61
C SER A 423 -29.23 -1.85 -25.25
N GLU A 424 -29.55 -2.07 -23.97
CA GLU A 424 -30.94 -2.19 -23.46
C GLU A 424 -31.73 -3.35 -24.13
N GLU A 425 -31.05 -4.40 -24.61
CA GLU A 425 -31.64 -5.57 -25.31
C GLU A 425 -32.24 -6.62 -24.36
N VAL A 426 -31.94 -6.54 -23.06
CA VAL A 426 -32.40 -7.50 -22.06
C VAL A 426 -33.63 -7.01 -21.35
N THR A 427 -34.64 -7.88 -21.14
CA THR A 427 -35.77 -7.59 -20.28
C THR A 427 -35.59 -8.25 -18.91
N PHE A 428 -35.88 -7.50 -17.86
CA PHE A 428 -35.80 -7.95 -16.46
C PHE A 428 -37.18 -8.05 -15.80
N GLU A 429 -38.28 -7.94 -16.55
CA GLU A 429 -39.64 -7.96 -16.02
C GLU A 429 -40.02 -9.25 -15.28
N MET A 430 -39.50 -10.39 -15.75
CA MET A 430 -39.72 -11.70 -15.13
C MET A 430 -38.91 -11.88 -13.82
N TYR A 431 -37.95 -10.97 -13.54
CA TYR A 431 -37.02 -11.08 -12.43
C TYR A 431 -37.12 -9.92 -11.42
N LYS A 432 -38.34 -9.34 -11.26
CA LYS A 432 -38.59 -8.15 -10.43
C LYS A 432 -38.21 -8.31 -8.98
N ASP A 433 -38.23 -9.53 -8.45
CA ASP A 433 -37.92 -9.85 -7.06
C ASP A 433 -36.42 -10.12 -6.84
N THR A 434 -35.59 -9.93 -7.88
CA THR A 434 -34.15 -10.15 -7.81
C THR A 434 -33.40 -8.98 -8.41
N ALA A 435 -32.23 -8.66 -7.83
CA ALA A 435 -31.27 -7.76 -8.43
C ALA A 435 -30.36 -8.59 -9.38
N VAL A 436 -30.19 -8.12 -10.61
CA VAL A 436 -29.44 -8.87 -11.63
C VAL A 436 -28.13 -8.14 -11.96
N CYS A 437 -27.02 -8.82 -11.75
CA CYS A 437 -25.67 -8.33 -12.09
C CYS A 437 -25.28 -8.64 -13.54
N ALA A 438 -24.27 -7.94 -14.03
CA ALA A 438 -23.81 -8.03 -15.41
C ALA A 438 -23.21 -9.38 -15.84
N ASN A 439 -22.88 -10.24 -14.89
CA ASN A 439 -22.49 -11.64 -15.13
C ASN A 439 -23.69 -12.61 -15.10
N GLY A 440 -24.90 -12.10 -15.03
CA GLY A 440 -26.12 -12.90 -14.91
C GLY A 440 -26.40 -13.42 -13.49
N ALA A 441 -25.56 -13.17 -12.51
CA ALA A 441 -25.82 -13.54 -11.13
C ALA A 441 -27.01 -12.75 -10.60
N MET A 442 -27.90 -13.45 -9.88
CA MET A 442 -29.13 -12.88 -9.33
C MET A 442 -29.06 -12.90 -7.80
N TYR A 443 -29.50 -11.82 -7.18
CA TYR A 443 -29.48 -11.64 -5.73
C TYR A 443 -30.89 -11.35 -5.20
N ARG A 444 -31.21 -11.94 -4.06
CA ARG A 444 -32.49 -11.75 -3.36
C ARG A 444 -32.69 -10.29 -2.97
N LYS A 445 -33.96 -9.82 -3.00
CA LYS A 445 -34.33 -8.47 -2.57
C LYS A 445 -35.21 -8.48 -1.31
N ASP A 446 -35.71 -9.65 -0.88
CA ASP A 446 -36.53 -9.81 0.31
C ASP A 446 -35.79 -9.71 1.63
N ILE A 447 -34.46 -9.94 1.60
CA ILE A 447 -33.56 -9.77 2.73
C ILE A 447 -32.35 -8.92 2.32
N LYS A 448 -31.81 -8.16 3.25
CA LYS A 448 -30.52 -7.46 3.06
C LYS A 448 -29.37 -8.37 3.44
N GLY A 449 -28.40 -8.53 2.53
CA GLY A 449 -27.21 -9.33 2.77
C GLY A 449 -26.30 -8.71 3.83
N PHE A 450 -25.53 -9.54 4.54
CA PHE A 450 -24.62 -9.05 5.58
C PHE A 450 -23.44 -8.22 5.01
N LEU A 451 -22.93 -8.56 3.82
CA LEU A 451 -21.88 -7.78 3.19
C LEU A 451 -22.35 -6.37 2.83
N PRO A 452 -23.49 -6.17 2.12
CA PRO A 452 -24.06 -4.85 1.89
C PRO A 452 -24.28 -4.04 3.16
N GLU A 453 -24.84 -4.66 4.19
CA GLU A 453 -25.10 -3.99 5.46
C GLU A 453 -23.80 -3.56 6.15
N LEU A 454 -22.78 -4.42 6.14
CA LEU A 454 -21.46 -4.12 6.70
C LEU A 454 -20.74 -3.01 5.92
N MET A 455 -20.79 -3.04 4.57
CA MET A 455 -20.21 -1.98 3.73
C MET A 455 -20.86 -0.63 4.02
N GLU A 456 -22.19 -0.59 4.08
CA GLU A 456 -22.95 0.64 4.38
C GLU A 456 -22.62 1.18 5.77
N LYS A 457 -22.57 0.31 6.79
CA LYS A 457 -22.18 0.69 8.14
C LYS A 457 -20.78 1.31 8.17
N MET A 458 -19.77 0.63 7.58
CA MET A 458 -18.39 1.11 7.57
C MET A 458 -18.24 2.42 6.80
N TYR A 459 -18.96 2.58 5.69
CA TYR A 459 -18.96 3.83 4.92
C TYR A 459 -19.58 5.00 5.71
N ASN A 460 -20.70 4.77 6.37
CA ASN A 460 -21.36 5.79 7.19
C ASN A 460 -20.48 6.19 8.39
N GLU A 461 -19.87 5.22 9.07
CA GLU A 461 -18.92 5.49 10.15
C GLU A 461 -17.74 6.35 9.65
N ARG A 462 -17.16 6.01 8.48
CA ARG A 462 -16.11 6.82 7.86
C ARG A 462 -16.55 8.27 7.64
N VAL A 463 -17.75 8.48 7.09
CA VAL A 463 -18.29 9.82 6.83
C VAL A 463 -18.46 10.61 8.13
N ILE A 464 -18.96 9.98 9.19
CA ILE A 464 -19.14 10.60 10.52
C ILE A 464 -17.77 11.04 11.08
N PHE A 465 -16.77 10.15 11.08
CA PHE A 465 -15.45 10.49 11.63
C PHE A 465 -14.71 11.50 10.77
N LYS A 466 -14.87 11.48 9.43
CA LYS A 466 -14.35 12.52 8.54
C LYS A 466 -14.94 13.90 8.87
N LYS A 467 -16.24 13.99 9.13
CA LYS A 467 -16.90 15.25 9.55
C LYS A 467 -16.38 15.72 10.89
N LYS A 468 -16.32 14.85 11.91
CA LYS A 468 -15.77 15.17 13.24
C LYS A 468 -14.32 15.68 13.14
N MET A 469 -13.48 15.05 12.33
CA MET A 469 -12.12 15.50 12.08
C MET A 469 -12.07 16.92 11.51
N ILE A 470 -12.92 17.22 10.53
CA ILE A 470 -13.00 18.55 9.91
C ILE A 470 -13.47 19.62 10.92
N GLU A 471 -14.46 19.30 11.74
CA GLU A 471 -14.95 20.17 12.80
C GLU A 471 -13.88 20.44 13.86
N ALA A 472 -13.16 19.39 14.30
CA ALA A 472 -12.05 19.51 15.22
C ALA A 472 -10.90 20.37 14.63
N LYS A 473 -10.58 20.22 13.35
CA LYS A 473 -9.61 21.09 12.64
C LYS A 473 -10.04 22.54 12.64
N LYS A 474 -11.30 22.83 12.32
CA LYS A 474 -11.84 24.21 12.37
C LYS A 474 -11.76 24.84 13.77
N SER A 475 -11.97 24.01 14.80
CA SER A 475 -11.86 24.45 16.20
C SER A 475 -10.40 24.66 16.60
N TYR A 476 -9.49 23.81 16.13
CA TYR A 476 -8.05 23.91 16.37
C TYR A 476 -7.42 25.18 15.77
N GLU A 477 -7.88 25.59 14.57
CA GLU A 477 -7.45 26.87 13.96
C GLU A 477 -7.78 28.09 14.83
N LYS A 478 -8.88 28.01 15.60
CA LYS A 478 -9.31 29.08 16.53
C LYS A 478 -8.62 29.00 17.89
N ASN A 479 -8.37 27.79 18.38
CA ASN A 479 -7.81 27.54 19.70
C ASN A 479 -6.96 26.26 19.70
N LYS A 480 -5.63 26.40 19.60
CA LYS A 480 -4.67 25.32 19.53
C LYS A 480 -4.50 24.62 20.88
N THR A 481 -5.17 23.50 21.09
CA THR A 481 -5.05 22.69 22.30
C THR A 481 -4.61 21.26 21.97
N LYS A 482 -3.82 20.64 22.88
CA LYS A 482 -3.40 19.22 22.75
C LYS A 482 -4.60 18.27 22.66
N THR A 483 -5.71 18.58 23.32
CA THR A 483 -6.94 17.78 23.28
C THR A 483 -7.55 17.76 21.89
N LEU A 484 -7.63 18.90 21.20
CA LEU A 484 -8.10 18.97 19.81
C LEU A 484 -7.15 18.30 18.84
N GLU A 485 -5.84 18.40 19.04
CA GLU A 485 -4.83 17.70 18.24
C GLU A 485 -4.98 16.18 18.34
N LYS A 486 -5.15 15.65 19.56
CA LYS A 486 -5.44 14.21 19.78
C LYS A 486 -6.76 13.77 19.13
N GLU A 487 -7.82 14.59 19.24
CA GLU A 487 -9.11 14.27 18.61
C GLU A 487 -9.04 14.28 17.07
N ILE A 488 -8.28 15.22 16.48
CA ILE A 488 -8.02 15.24 15.03
C ILE A 488 -7.29 13.97 14.61
N ALA A 489 -6.22 13.58 15.31
CA ALA A 489 -5.46 12.37 15.02
C ALA A 489 -6.34 11.13 15.15
N ARG A 490 -7.08 10.98 16.26
CA ARG A 490 -8.01 9.87 16.48
C ARG A 490 -9.07 9.74 15.38
N CYS A 491 -9.76 10.82 15.06
CA CYS A 491 -10.81 10.80 14.03
C CYS A 491 -10.22 10.54 12.64
N ASN A 492 -9.02 11.07 12.36
CA ASN A 492 -8.31 10.80 11.11
C ASN A 492 -7.94 9.33 10.99
N ASN A 493 -7.38 8.71 12.03
CA ASN A 493 -6.99 7.30 12.01
C ASN A 493 -8.19 6.37 11.84
N ILE A 494 -9.30 6.62 12.53
CA ILE A 494 -10.53 5.84 12.38
C ILE A 494 -11.08 5.96 10.95
N GLN A 495 -11.20 7.17 10.38
CA GLN A 495 -11.72 7.32 9.03
C GLN A 495 -10.78 6.73 7.97
N MET A 496 -9.46 6.78 8.18
CA MET A 496 -8.48 6.15 7.29
C MET A 496 -8.52 4.62 7.41
N ALA A 497 -8.61 4.07 8.62
CA ALA A 497 -8.78 2.64 8.83
C ALA A 497 -10.02 2.10 8.08
N LYS A 498 -11.17 2.79 8.20
CA LYS A 498 -12.39 2.45 7.46
C LYS A 498 -12.22 2.56 5.94
N LYS A 499 -11.54 3.62 5.46
CA LYS A 499 -11.22 3.80 4.03
C LYS A 499 -10.38 2.65 3.48
N ILE A 500 -9.32 2.26 4.19
CA ILE A 500 -8.42 1.18 3.79
C ILE A 500 -9.17 -0.15 3.80
N SER A 501 -9.95 -0.41 4.84
CA SER A 501 -10.78 -1.62 4.93
C SER A 501 -11.77 -1.72 3.77
N LEU A 502 -12.56 -0.68 3.50
CA LEU A 502 -13.52 -0.65 2.38
C LEU A 502 -12.84 -0.91 1.03
N ASN A 503 -11.71 -0.24 0.76
CA ASN A 503 -10.97 -0.42 -0.50
C ASN A 503 -10.37 -1.83 -0.63
N SER A 504 -10.10 -2.50 0.50
CA SER A 504 -9.54 -3.84 0.53
C SER A 504 -10.60 -4.96 0.49
N ALA A 505 -11.87 -4.65 0.66
CA ALA A 505 -12.97 -5.61 0.72
C ALA A 505 -13.04 -6.51 -0.52
N TYR A 506 -12.99 -5.91 -1.71
CA TYR A 506 -13.01 -6.65 -2.97
C TYR A 506 -11.81 -7.62 -3.08
N GLY A 507 -10.62 -7.21 -2.64
CA GLY A 507 -9.45 -8.07 -2.62
C GLY A 507 -9.60 -9.31 -1.73
N ALA A 508 -10.33 -9.19 -0.63
CA ALA A 508 -10.68 -10.33 0.21
C ALA A 508 -11.76 -11.21 -0.45
N ILE A 509 -12.84 -10.60 -0.95
CA ILE A 509 -13.96 -11.31 -1.61
C ILE A 509 -13.48 -12.12 -2.82
N GLY A 510 -12.53 -11.59 -3.59
CA GLY A 510 -11.93 -12.25 -4.76
C GLY A 510 -10.83 -13.27 -4.44
N ASN A 511 -10.49 -13.49 -3.17
CA ASN A 511 -9.41 -14.38 -2.76
C ASN A 511 -9.95 -15.79 -2.45
N GLN A 512 -9.38 -16.81 -3.11
CA GLN A 512 -9.79 -18.23 -2.95
C GLN A 512 -9.69 -18.76 -1.51
N TYR A 513 -8.83 -18.17 -0.68
CA TYR A 513 -8.66 -18.56 0.74
C TYR A 513 -9.64 -17.87 1.70
N PHE A 514 -10.50 -17.00 1.15
CA PHE A 514 -11.50 -16.32 1.95
C PHE A 514 -12.69 -17.24 2.22
N ARG A 515 -13.15 -17.30 3.46
CA ARG A 515 -14.28 -18.17 3.92
C ARG A 515 -15.54 -18.01 3.06
N TYR A 516 -15.83 -16.77 2.65
CA TYR A 516 -17.04 -16.38 1.92
C TYR A 516 -16.80 -16.25 0.40
N PHE A 517 -15.67 -16.80 -0.09
CA PHE A 517 -15.35 -16.72 -1.51
C PHE A 517 -16.40 -17.44 -2.35
N LYS A 518 -16.99 -16.72 -3.29
CA LYS A 518 -17.76 -17.24 -4.42
C LYS A 518 -17.31 -16.47 -5.66
N LEU A 519 -16.86 -17.19 -6.69
CA LEU A 519 -16.38 -16.59 -7.94
C LEU A 519 -17.44 -15.68 -8.55
N ALA A 520 -18.72 -16.11 -8.51
CA ALA A 520 -19.86 -15.34 -9.00
C ALA A 520 -19.98 -13.96 -8.36
N ASN A 521 -19.70 -13.83 -7.06
CA ASN A 521 -19.75 -12.53 -6.35
C ASN A 521 -18.62 -11.60 -6.81
N ALA A 522 -17.40 -12.12 -6.95
CA ALA A 522 -16.27 -11.33 -7.41
C ALA A 522 -16.44 -10.84 -8.85
N GLU A 523 -16.94 -11.70 -9.73
CA GLU A 523 -17.25 -11.39 -11.13
C GLU A 523 -18.41 -10.40 -11.24
N ALA A 524 -19.46 -10.56 -10.42
CA ALA A 524 -20.60 -9.64 -10.38
C ALA A 524 -20.17 -8.21 -10.08
N ILE A 525 -19.24 -8.02 -9.13
CA ILE A 525 -18.74 -6.69 -8.76
C ILE A 525 -18.00 -6.04 -9.94
N THR A 526 -17.07 -6.75 -10.56
CA THR A 526 -16.26 -6.15 -11.65
C THR A 526 -17.05 -5.88 -12.91
N LEU A 527 -17.90 -6.82 -13.35
CA LEU A 527 -18.70 -6.65 -14.56
C LEU A 527 -19.82 -5.61 -14.38
N SER A 528 -20.45 -5.55 -13.21
CA SER A 528 -21.42 -4.49 -12.91
C SER A 528 -20.74 -3.12 -12.78
N GLY A 529 -19.45 -3.08 -12.35
CA GLY A 529 -18.62 -1.89 -12.40
C GLY A 529 -18.34 -1.43 -13.83
N GLN A 530 -18.05 -2.37 -14.75
CA GLN A 530 -17.91 -2.06 -16.18
C GLN A 530 -19.20 -1.47 -16.76
N VAL A 531 -20.34 -2.04 -16.41
CA VAL A 531 -21.64 -1.49 -16.84
C VAL A 531 -21.83 -0.08 -16.31
N SER A 532 -21.56 0.16 -15.02
CA SER A 532 -21.80 1.46 -14.39
C SER A 532 -20.99 2.57 -15.08
N ILE A 533 -19.73 2.34 -15.39
CA ILE A 533 -18.88 3.36 -16.01
C ILE A 533 -19.20 3.55 -17.50
N ARG A 534 -19.45 2.47 -18.24
CA ARG A 534 -19.80 2.54 -19.67
C ARG A 534 -21.21 3.10 -19.89
N TRP A 535 -22.15 2.82 -18.98
CA TRP A 535 -23.49 3.40 -19.00
C TRP A 535 -23.45 4.93 -18.94
N ILE A 536 -22.69 5.46 -17.99
CA ILE A 536 -22.61 6.92 -17.83
C ILE A 536 -21.80 7.57 -18.97
N GLU A 537 -20.78 6.89 -19.52
CA GLU A 537 -20.09 7.29 -20.73
C GLU A 537 -21.08 7.49 -21.90
N ASN A 538 -21.92 6.49 -22.17
CA ASN A 538 -22.93 6.57 -23.23
C ASN A 538 -23.95 7.69 -22.97
N ARG A 539 -24.42 7.83 -21.72
CA ARG A 539 -25.39 8.88 -21.39
C ARG A 539 -24.81 10.28 -21.50
N MET A 540 -23.59 10.49 -21.05
CA MET A 540 -22.92 11.81 -21.16
C MET A 540 -22.64 12.18 -22.62
N ASN A 541 -22.23 11.23 -23.47
CA ASN A 541 -22.08 11.44 -24.90
C ASN A 541 -23.43 11.88 -25.54
N ARG A 542 -24.52 11.18 -25.26
CA ARG A 542 -25.85 11.57 -25.74
C ARG A 542 -26.25 12.97 -25.27
N LYS A 543 -26.02 13.33 -24.01
CA LYS A 543 -26.33 14.67 -23.45
C LYS A 543 -25.55 15.76 -24.17
N LEU A 544 -24.24 15.57 -24.37
CA LEU A 544 -23.39 16.56 -25.02
C LEU A 544 -23.68 16.67 -26.53
N ASN A 545 -23.93 15.57 -27.24
CA ASN A 545 -24.36 15.62 -28.63
C ASN A 545 -25.69 16.40 -28.79
N ASN A 546 -26.65 16.18 -27.89
CA ASN A 546 -27.92 16.93 -27.93
C ASN A 546 -27.74 18.43 -27.67
N ILE A 547 -26.87 18.81 -26.71
CA ILE A 547 -26.59 20.21 -26.39
C ILE A 547 -25.90 20.92 -27.54
N LEU A 548 -24.90 20.25 -28.13
CA LEU A 548 -24.04 20.83 -29.18
C LEU A 548 -24.61 20.60 -30.59
N LYS A 549 -25.75 19.90 -30.70
CA LYS A 549 -26.38 19.57 -31.99
C LYS A 549 -25.45 18.82 -32.92
N THR A 550 -24.69 17.86 -32.37
CA THR A 550 -23.78 17.00 -33.11
C THR A 550 -24.33 15.56 -33.08
N GLU A 551 -23.82 14.69 -33.97
CA GLU A 551 -24.22 13.28 -34.06
C GLU A 551 -22.99 12.40 -33.85
N ASP A 552 -23.13 11.40 -32.94
CA ASP A 552 -22.15 10.35 -32.68
C ASP A 552 -20.72 10.81 -32.31
N ILE A 553 -20.57 12.06 -31.82
CA ILE A 553 -19.27 12.53 -31.35
C ILE A 553 -19.01 11.98 -29.94
N ASP A 554 -17.82 11.44 -29.75
CA ASP A 554 -17.36 10.92 -28.47
C ASP A 554 -16.67 12.03 -27.66
N TYR A 555 -17.42 12.61 -26.73
CA TYR A 555 -16.92 13.66 -25.83
C TYR A 555 -16.26 13.08 -24.57
N VAL A 556 -16.37 11.77 -24.31
CA VAL A 556 -15.70 11.12 -23.20
C VAL A 556 -14.31 10.66 -23.66
N ILE A 557 -13.30 11.44 -23.35
CA ILE A 557 -11.90 11.18 -23.74
C ILE A 557 -11.40 9.86 -23.19
N ALA A 558 -11.66 9.61 -21.90
CA ALA A 558 -11.16 8.45 -21.18
C ALA A 558 -12.12 8.04 -20.06
N SER A 559 -12.08 6.76 -19.72
CA SER A 559 -12.71 6.17 -18.53
C SER A 559 -11.71 5.23 -17.86
N ASP A 560 -11.63 5.27 -16.54
CA ASP A 560 -10.75 4.36 -15.79
C ASP A 560 -11.43 3.88 -14.51
N THR A 561 -11.94 2.66 -14.56
CA THR A 561 -12.58 1.94 -13.43
C THR A 561 -13.79 2.68 -12.86
N ASP A 562 -13.61 3.84 -12.23
CA ASP A 562 -14.59 4.62 -11.49
C ASP A 562 -14.67 6.09 -11.94
N SER A 563 -13.86 6.52 -12.91
CA SER A 563 -13.81 7.90 -13.38
C SER A 563 -14.05 8.03 -14.88
N ILE A 564 -14.66 9.18 -15.28
CA ILE A 564 -14.79 9.62 -16.66
C ILE A 564 -14.16 10.99 -16.83
N TYR A 565 -13.66 11.27 -18.04
CA TYR A 565 -13.05 12.53 -18.42
C TYR A 565 -13.74 13.09 -19.67
N LEU A 566 -14.35 14.26 -19.54
CA LEU A 566 -15.12 14.91 -20.60
C LEU A 566 -14.31 15.98 -21.30
N ASN A 567 -14.34 15.98 -22.65
CA ASN A 567 -13.88 17.08 -23.47
C ASN A 567 -14.99 18.13 -23.58
N LEU A 568 -14.87 19.21 -22.82
CA LEU A 568 -15.82 20.32 -22.81
C LEU A 568 -15.32 21.54 -23.61
N GLY A 569 -14.21 21.43 -24.33
CA GLY A 569 -13.74 22.49 -25.23
C GLY A 569 -14.81 22.98 -26.20
N PRO A 570 -15.43 22.10 -27.02
CA PRO A 570 -16.51 22.50 -27.93
C PRO A 570 -17.73 23.11 -27.22
N PHE A 571 -18.04 22.68 -26.00
CA PHE A 571 -19.11 23.25 -25.18
C PHE A 571 -18.77 24.68 -24.73
N ILE A 572 -17.56 24.91 -24.27
CA ILE A 572 -17.08 26.26 -23.90
C ILE A 572 -17.02 27.17 -25.13
N ASP A 573 -16.57 26.66 -26.27
CA ASP A 573 -16.55 27.45 -27.53
C ASP A 573 -17.94 27.93 -27.94
N ALA A 574 -18.95 27.08 -27.83
CA ALA A 574 -20.33 27.40 -28.13
C ALA A 574 -20.95 28.41 -27.12
N VAL A 575 -20.69 28.24 -25.81
CA VAL A 575 -21.26 29.09 -24.76
C VAL A 575 -20.61 30.50 -24.72
N PHE A 576 -19.30 30.57 -24.96
CA PHE A 576 -18.50 31.78 -24.91
C PHE A 576 -18.24 32.37 -26.29
N GLU A 577 -19.01 32.00 -27.30
CA GLU A 577 -18.91 32.58 -28.62
C GLU A 577 -19.04 34.13 -28.56
N GLY A 578 -18.03 34.86 -29.07
CA GLY A 578 -17.94 36.29 -29.01
C GLY A 578 -17.66 36.91 -27.64
N ARG A 579 -17.33 36.12 -26.61
CA ARG A 579 -16.97 36.58 -25.27
C ARG A 579 -15.51 36.29 -24.97
N GLU A 580 -14.91 37.07 -24.08
CA GLU A 580 -13.57 36.78 -23.56
C GLU A 580 -13.55 35.52 -22.70
N LYS A 581 -12.62 34.58 -22.96
CA LYS A 581 -12.44 33.31 -22.22
C LYS A 581 -11.30 33.47 -21.22
N ASN A 582 -11.53 34.16 -20.09
CA ASN A 582 -10.58 34.11 -19.01
C ASN A 582 -10.73 32.78 -18.24
N ALA A 583 -9.61 32.23 -17.80
CA ALA A 583 -9.59 30.90 -17.18
C ALA A 583 -10.49 30.82 -15.92
N GLU A 584 -10.46 31.85 -15.07
CA GLU A 584 -11.21 31.89 -13.82
C GLU A 584 -12.72 31.90 -14.07
N GLY A 585 -13.20 32.73 -14.99
CA GLY A 585 -14.63 32.81 -15.34
C GLY A 585 -15.16 31.55 -16.00
N VAL A 586 -14.34 30.89 -16.84
CA VAL A 586 -14.73 29.59 -17.43
C VAL A 586 -14.78 28.48 -16.35
N VAL A 587 -13.82 28.47 -15.42
CA VAL A 587 -13.81 27.48 -14.32
C VAL A 587 -15.02 27.66 -13.40
N ASP A 588 -15.38 28.92 -13.06
CA ASP A 588 -16.58 29.22 -12.26
C ASP A 588 -17.87 28.79 -12.97
N PHE A 589 -17.93 29.02 -14.29
CA PHE A 589 -19.06 28.58 -15.11
C PHE A 589 -19.15 27.04 -15.13
N LEU A 590 -18.03 26.34 -15.38
CA LEU A 590 -18.00 24.87 -15.42
C LEU A 590 -18.33 24.26 -14.07
N ASP A 591 -17.85 24.80 -12.97
CA ASP A 591 -18.15 24.34 -11.63
C ASP A 591 -19.67 24.35 -11.38
N LYS A 592 -20.31 25.49 -11.70
CA LYS A 592 -21.76 25.64 -11.56
C LYS A 592 -22.55 24.71 -12.48
N VAL A 593 -22.14 24.57 -13.74
CA VAL A 593 -22.81 23.66 -14.70
C VAL A 593 -22.66 22.21 -14.27
N CYS A 594 -21.48 21.83 -13.76
CA CYS A 594 -21.28 20.47 -13.24
C CYS A 594 -22.18 20.18 -12.06
N GLU A 595 -22.27 21.09 -11.10
CA GLU A 595 -23.10 20.92 -9.90
C GLU A 595 -24.61 20.85 -10.21
N VAL A 596 -25.09 21.79 -11.04
CA VAL A 596 -26.54 21.96 -11.26
C VAL A 596 -27.07 21.03 -12.35
N GLU A 597 -26.32 20.84 -13.44
CA GLU A 597 -26.79 20.13 -14.64
C GLU A 597 -26.20 18.73 -14.78
N PHE A 598 -24.86 18.59 -14.71
CA PHE A 598 -24.24 17.32 -15.05
C PHE A 598 -24.35 16.30 -13.91
N GLU A 599 -24.08 16.68 -12.65
CA GLU A 599 -24.24 15.77 -11.52
C GLU A 599 -25.69 15.29 -11.37
N LYS A 600 -26.66 16.18 -11.62
CA LYS A 600 -28.08 15.81 -11.61
C LYS A 600 -28.39 14.80 -12.72
N TYR A 601 -27.96 15.08 -13.96
CA TYR A 601 -28.19 14.17 -15.09
C TYR A 601 -27.52 12.81 -14.88
N ILE A 602 -26.31 12.79 -14.30
CA ILE A 602 -25.59 11.57 -13.93
C ILE A 602 -26.41 10.79 -12.88
N SER A 603 -26.91 11.46 -11.85
CA SER A 603 -27.73 10.86 -10.81
C SER A 603 -29.01 10.22 -11.38
N ASP A 604 -29.73 10.97 -12.24
CA ASP A 604 -30.93 10.48 -12.91
C ASP A 604 -30.63 9.28 -13.83
N SER A 605 -29.46 9.30 -14.51
CA SER A 605 -29.00 8.20 -15.36
C SER A 605 -28.66 6.94 -14.57
N TYR A 606 -28.07 7.07 -13.39
CA TYR A 606 -27.82 5.91 -12.51
C TYR A 606 -29.11 5.40 -11.86
N GLN A 607 -30.08 6.26 -11.57
CA GLN A 607 -31.41 5.82 -11.12
C GLN A 607 -32.11 5.01 -12.21
N ALA A 608 -31.99 5.45 -13.47
CA ALA A 608 -32.55 4.70 -14.61
C ALA A 608 -31.87 3.32 -14.78
N LEU A 609 -30.55 3.24 -14.62
CA LEU A 609 -29.83 1.95 -14.64
C LEU A 609 -30.29 1.04 -13.49
N ALA A 610 -30.36 1.57 -12.26
CA ALA A 610 -30.79 0.80 -11.09
C ALA A 610 -32.19 0.23 -11.27
N ASN A 611 -33.12 1.02 -11.81
CA ASN A 611 -34.49 0.58 -12.12
C ASN A 611 -34.48 -0.49 -13.22
N TYR A 612 -33.69 -0.30 -14.27
CA TYR A 612 -33.61 -1.21 -15.41
C TYR A 612 -33.14 -2.62 -15.00
N VAL A 613 -32.07 -2.71 -14.17
CA VAL A 613 -31.52 -4.00 -13.73
C VAL A 613 -32.15 -4.54 -12.45
N ASN A 614 -33.28 -3.97 -12.01
CA ASN A 614 -33.96 -4.30 -10.74
C ASN A 614 -33.01 -4.24 -9.52
N ALA A 615 -32.09 -3.29 -9.45
CA ALA A 615 -31.17 -3.17 -8.34
C ALA A 615 -31.88 -3.18 -6.99
N TYR A 616 -31.21 -3.63 -5.94
CA TYR A 616 -31.76 -3.62 -4.58
C TYR A 616 -31.96 -2.18 -4.10
N ASP A 617 -31.02 -1.29 -4.38
CA ASP A 617 -31.07 0.13 -4.06
C ASP A 617 -30.22 0.92 -5.08
N GLN A 618 -30.38 2.25 -5.18
CA GLN A 618 -29.49 3.10 -5.97
C GLN A 618 -28.37 3.62 -5.07
N LYS A 619 -27.11 3.25 -5.37
CA LYS A 619 -25.92 3.61 -4.57
C LYS A 619 -24.80 4.24 -5.40
N MET A 620 -24.97 4.43 -6.71
CA MET A 620 -23.96 5.08 -7.55
C MET A 620 -24.09 6.60 -7.45
N PHE A 621 -23.10 7.23 -6.87
CA PHE A 621 -22.97 8.68 -6.76
C PHE A 621 -21.64 9.12 -7.35
N MET A 622 -21.72 9.89 -8.43
CA MET A 622 -20.58 10.42 -9.11
C MET A 622 -20.49 11.93 -8.88
N LYS A 623 -19.33 12.41 -8.53
CA LYS A 623 -19.06 13.80 -8.22
C LYS A 623 -17.98 14.36 -9.13
N ARG A 624 -18.07 15.66 -9.43
CA ARG A 624 -17.00 16.36 -10.13
C ARG A 624 -15.70 16.32 -9.30
N GLU A 625 -14.62 15.84 -9.92
CA GLU A 625 -13.32 15.77 -9.28
C GLU A 625 -12.41 16.93 -9.69
N ASN A 626 -12.11 17.07 -11.00
CA ASN A 626 -11.20 18.10 -11.48
C ASN A 626 -11.84 18.94 -12.59
N ILE A 627 -11.45 20.23 -12.65
CA ILE A 627 -11.62 21.12 -13.81
C ILE A 627 -10.22 21.54 -14.26
N ALA A 628 -9.89 21.22 -15.51
CA ALA A 628 -8.62 21.57 -16.14
C ALA A 628 -8.86 22.37 -17.43
N ASP A 629 -8.06 23.42 -17.67
CA ASP A 629 -8.13 24.17 -18.92
C ASP A 629 -7.54 23.38 -20.08
N ARG A 630 -6.61 22.47 -19.81
CA ARG A 630 -5.95 21.61 -20.79
C ARG A 630 -5.67 20.22 -20.26
N GLY A 631 -5.73 19.23 -21.16
CA GLY A 631 -5.34 17.85 -20.89
C GLY A 631 -4.64 17.22 -22.09
N ILE A 632 -3.67 16.34 -21.83
CA ILE A 632 -2.96 15.56 -22.85
C ILE A 632 -3.08 14.09 -22.49
N TRP A 633 -3.55 13.25 -23.42
CA TRP A 633 -3.57 11.80 -23.32
C TRP A 633 -2.59 11.19 -24.32
N THR A 634 -1.79 10.23 -23.88
CA THR A 634 -0.88 9.46 -24.74
C THR A 634 -1.32 7.99 -24.88
N ALA A 635 -1.97 7.43 -23.88
CA ALA A 635 -2.47 6.05 -23.85
C ALA A 635 -3.35 5.82 -22.60
N LYS A 636 -3.91 4.62 -22.46
CA LYS A 636 -4.59 4.19 -21.20
C LYS A 636 -3.75 4.48 -19.98
N LYS A 637 -4.34 5.14 -18.98
CA LYS A 637 -3.70 5.48 -17.70
C LYS A 637 -2.45 6.38 -17.85
N ARG A 638 -2.30 7.06 -18.98
CA ARG A 638 -1.16 7.96 -19.24
C ARG A 638 -1.67 9.30 -19.74
N TYR A 639 -1.78 10.25 -18.82
CA TYR A 639 -2.30 11.60 -19.12
C TYR A 639 -1.74 12.67 -18.19
N ILE A 640 -1.90 13.91 -18.64
CA ILE A 640 -1.54 15.12 -17.89
C ILE A 640 -2.72 16.08 -17.94
N LEU A 641 -3.08 16.67 -16.80
CA LEU A 641 -4.10 17.73 -16.68
C LEU A 641 -3.50 18.97 -16.05
N ASN A 642 -3.85 20.13 -16.57
CA ASN A 642 -3.55 21.43 -15.98
C ASN A 642 -4.77 21.88 -15.14
N VAL A 643 -4.80 21.52 -13.87
CA VAL A 643 -5.97 21.57 -13.00
C VAL A 643 -6.09 22.90 -12.29
N TRP A 644 -7.23 23.58 -12.45
CA TRP A 644 -7.62 24.81 -11.76
C TRP A 644 -8.47 24.57 -10.51
N ASP A 645 -9.27 23.52 -10.49
CA ASP A 645 -10.10 23.14 -9.35
C ASP A 645 -10.05 21.63 -9.13
N SER A 646 -9.88 21.21 -7.89
CA SER A 646 -9.93 19.79 -7.49
C SER A 646 -10.86 19.62 -6.30
N GLU A 647 -11.96 18.87 -6.46
CA GLU A 647 -12.97 18.59 -5.43
C GLU A 647 -13.51 19.87 -4.74
N GLY A 648 -13.64 20.99 -5.46
CA GLY A 648 -14.08 22.28 -4.93
C GLY A 648 -12.94 23.11 -4.28
N VAL A 649 -11.70 22.67 -4.37
CA VAL A 649 -10.53 23.46 -3.96
C VAL A 649 -10.00 24.22 -5.17
N ARG A 650 -10.24 25.52 -5.23
CA ARG A 650 -9.78 26.42 -6.28
C ARG A 650 -8.29 26.76 -6.09
N TYR A 651 -7.50 26.64 -7.13
CA TYR A 651 -6.10 27.05 -7.14
C TYR A 651 -5.92 28.44 -7.74
N GLY A 652 -5.00 29.24 -7.18
CA GLY A 652 -4.63 30.57 -7.76
C GLY A 652 -3.90 30.43 -9.08
N ASP A 653 -3.05 29.39 -9.20
CA ASP A 653 -2.37 28.96 -10.42
C ASP A 653 -2.67 27.49 -10.68
N ALA A 654 -2.81 27.13 -11.94
CA ALA A 654 -3.10 25.75 -12.33
C ALA A 654 -1.99 24.78 -11.87
N LYS A 655 -2.40 23.60 -11.38
CA LYS A 655 -1.48 22.55 -10.94
C LYS A 655 -1.52 21.35 -11.87
N LEU A 656 -0.34 20.80 -12.20
CA LEU A 656 -0.27 19.60 -13.01
C LEU A 656 -0.69 18.35 -12.22
N LYS A 657 -1.72 17.65 -12.70
CA LYS A 657 -2.05 16.27 -12.32
C LYS A 657 -1.48 15.34 -13.39
N ILE A 658 -0.52 14.50 -13.01
CA ILE A 658 0.21 13.63 -13.93
C ILE A 658 -0.03 12.18 -13.54
N MET A 659 -0.47 11.35 -14.50
CA MET A 659 -0.75 9.94 -14.28
C MET A 659 -0.01 9.06 -15.29
N GLY A 660 0.67 8.02 -14.78
CA GLY A 660 1.31 7.01 -15.60
C GLY A 660 2.49 7.46 -16.48
N ILE A 661 2.84 8.73 -16.45
CA ILE A 661 3.98 9.33 -17.18
C ILE A 661 5.28 9.13 -16.37
N GLU A 662 6.40 9.09 -17.04
CA GLU A 662 7.72 8.91 -16.45
C GLU A 662 8.07 9.97 -15.40
N ALA A 663 7.49 11.14 -15.48
CA ALA A 663 7.63 12.24 -14.51
C ALA A 663 7.21 11.87 -13.06
N VAL A 664 6.39 10.84 -12.89
CA VAL A 664 5.91 10.39 -11.56
C VAL A 664 6.29 8.94 -11.24
N LYS A 665 6.96 8.24 -12.15
CA LYS A 665 7.39 6.85 -11.95
C LYS A 665 8.68 6.78 -11.14
N SER A 666 8.70 5.97 -10.09
CA SER A 666 9.92 5.70 -9.31
C SER A 666 11.02 4.98 -10.09
N SER A 667 10.73 4.49 -11.28
CA SER A 667 11.68 3.85 -12.19
C SER A 667 12.43 4.84 -13.11
N THR A 668 12.11 6.13 -13.04
CA THR A 668 12.78 7.21 -13.75
C THR A 668 13.70 7.95 -12.78
N PRO A 669 14.94 8.30 -13.16
CA PRO A 669 15.84 9.05 -12.30
C PRO A 669 15.24 10.37 -11.82
N ALA A 670 15.49 10.76 -10.57
CA ALA A 670 14.88 11.95 -9.97
C ALA A 670 15.11 13.25 -10.76
N PRO A 671 16.33 13.57 -11.24
CA PRO A 671 16.54 14.76 -12.08
C PRO A 671 15.71 14.73 -13.36
N CYS A 672 15.60 13.55 -14.00
CA CYS A 672 14.78 13.39 -15.22
C CYS A 672 13.30 13.61 -14.94
N ARG A 673 12.78 13.14 -13.80
CA ARG A 673 11.40 13.41 -13.41
C ARG A 673 11.11 14.90 -13.28
N THR A 674 12.04 15.65 -12.69
CA THR A 674 11.92 17.11 -12.57
C THR A 674 11.98 17.76 -13.94
N MET A 675 12.95 17.43 -14.78
CA MET A 675 13.06 17.94 -16.14
C MET A 675 11.80 17.64 -16.98
N ILE A 676 11.25 16.40 -16.89
CA ILE A 676 10.01 16.05 -17.60
C ILE A 676 8.84 16.91 -17.09
N LYS A 677 8.69 17.10 -15.78
CA LYS A 677 7.63 17.97 -15.22
C LYS A 677 7.72 19.40 -15.70
N ASP A 678 8.91 19.95 -15.77
CA ASP A 678 9.14 21.31 -16.26
C ASP A 678 8.85 21.40 -17.77
N GLY A 679 9.26 20.41 -18.55
CA GLY A 679 8.88 20.29 -19.96
C GLY A 679 7.36 20.19 -20.16
N LEU A 680 6.65 19.43 -19.31
CA LEU A 680 5.18 19.36 -19.35
C LEU A 680 4.51 20.70 -19.07
N LYS A 681 5.04 21.53 -18.16
CA LYS A 681 4.54 22.89 -17.93
C LYS A 681 4.69 23.76 -19.18
N LEU A 682 5.83 23.65 -19.87
CA LEU A 682 6.05 24.36 -21.14
C LEU A 682 5.09 23.88 -22.22
N MET A 683 4.84 22.58 -22.35
CA MET A 683 3.87 22.03 -23.30
C MET A 683 2.43 22.53 -23.06
N MET A 684 2.07 22.77 -21.81
CA MET A 684 0.76 23.30 -21.48
C MET A 684 0.61 24.79 -21.83
N ASN A 685 1.67 25.59 -21.66
CA ASN A 685 1.59 27.06 -21.70
C ASN A 685 2.47 27.74 -22.77
N GLY A 686 3.43 27.02 -23.35
CA GLY A 686 4.43 27.54 -24.30
C GLY A 686 4.23 27.06 -25.74
N THR A 687 5.26 27.25 -26.54
CA THR A 687 5.34 26.85 -27.94
C THR A 687 6.25 25.66 -28.15
N GLU A 688 6.19 25.05 -29.34
CA GLU A 688 7.10 23.97 -29.76
C GLU A 688 8.58 24.41 -29.69
N GLU A 689 8.87 25.63 -30.09
CA GLU A 689 10.24 26.18 -30.06
C GLU A 689 10.78 26.29 -28.61
N ASP A 690 9.94 26.70 -27.66
CA ASP A 690 10.31 26.79 -26.25
C ASP A 690 10.69 25.40 -25.69
N VAL A 691 9.95 24.37 -26.10
CA VAL A 691 10.20 23.01 -25.67
C VAL A 691 11.48 22.43 -26.29
N ILE A 692 11.75 22.69 -27.57
CA ILE A 692 13.00 22.27 -28.24
C ILE A 692 14.22 22.90 -27.56
N LYS A 693 14.17 24.20 -27.29
CA LYS A 693 15.23 24.91 -26.56
C LYS A 693 15.45 24.34 -25.17
N PHE A 694 14.36 24.05 -24.47
CA PHE A 694 14.41 23.45 -23.15
C PHE A 694 15.05 22.05 -23.16
N ILE A 695 14.80 21.23 -24.19
CA ILE A 695 15.43 19.90 -24.35
C ILE A 695 16.95 20.06 -24.49
N ASP A 696 17.44 21.03 -25.27
CA ASP A 696 18.87 21.28 -25.45
C ASP A 696 19.54 21.75 -24.14
N ASP A 697 18.87 22.62 -23.37
CA ASP A 697 19.36 23.07 -22.07
C ASP A 697 19.41 21.91 -21.07
N CYS A 698 18.41 21.04 -21.06
CA CYS A 698 18.39 19.82 -20.26
C CYS A 698 19.51 18.86 -20.63
N ARG A 699 19.84 18.70 -21.94
CA ARG A 699 20.93 17.85 -22.42
C ARG A 699 22.29 18.32 -21.89
N ALA A 700 22.52 19.63 -21.90
CA ALA A 700 23.73 20.21 -21.36
C ALA A 700 23.86 19.97 -19.84
N LYS A 701 22.78 20.22 -19.10
CA LYS A 701 22.72 20.00 -17.65
C LYS A 701 22.90 18.53 -17.27
N PHE A 702 22.29 17.61 -18.00
CA PHE A 702 22.36 16.18 -17.72
C PHE A 702 23.78 15.63 -17.74
N LYS A 703 24.64 16.14 -18.60
CA LYS A 703 26.06 15.73 -18.71
C LYS A 703 26.90 16.11 -17.48
N THR A 704 26.41 17.00 -16.61
CA THR A 704 27.09 17.40 -15.37
C THR A 704 26.67 16.59 -14.14
N LEU A 705 25.65 15.75 -14.27
CA LEU A 705 25.11 14.94 -13.17
C LEU A 705 25.98 13.69 -12.91
N SER A 706 25.96 13.23 -11.66
CA SER A 706 26.69 12.02 -11.27
C SER A 706 26.03 10.75 -11.82
N PRO A 707 26.77 9.63 -11.93
CA PRO A 707 26.21 8.35 -12.33
C PRO A 707 25.03 7.91 -11.47
N GLU A 708 25.09 8.18 -10.17
CA GLU A 708 24.04 7.84 -9.19
C GLU A 708 22.74 8.60 -9.42
N GLU A 709 22.83 9.84 -9.93
CA GLU A 709 21.67 10.69 -10.21
C GLU A 709 20.97 10.32 -11.52
N ILE A 710 21.72 9.83 -12.51
CA ILE A 710 21.17 9.54 -13.85
C ILE A 710 20.81 8.08 -14.09
N ALA A 711 21.29 7.15 -13.24
CA ALA A 711 21.03 5.72 -13.39
C ALA A 711 19.56 5.35 -13.12
N PHE A 712 19.04 4.39 -13.88
CA PHE A 712 17.65 3.92 -13.78
C PHE A 712 17.40 3.07 -12.55
N PRO A 713 16.51 3.47 -11.65
CA PRO A 713 16.06 2.60 -10.56
C PRO A 713 15.22 1.43 -11.07
N ARG A 714 15.54 0.19 -10.64
CA ARG A 714 14.77 -1.03 -10.97
C ARG A 714 14.84 -2.03 -9.80
N THR A 715 13.83 -2.89 -9.72
CA THR A 715 13.87 -4.05 -8.82
C THR A 715 14.40 -5.25 -9.60
N VAL A 716 15.38 -5.94 -9.05
CA VAL A 716 15.95 -7.15 -9.64
C VAL A 716 15.12 -8.37 -9.24
N SER A 717 14.75 -9.19 -10.20
CA SER A 717 14.01 -10.43 -9.97
C SER A 717 14.64 -11.59 -10.74
N ASN A 718 14.53 -12.81 -10.18
CA ASN A 718 14.98 -14.04 -10.82
C ASN A 718 16.48 -14.07 -11.18
N VAL A 719 17.34 -13.44 -10.38
CA VAL A 719 18.81 -13.39 -10.62
C VAL A 719 19.38 -14.79 -10.84
N LYS A 720 19.02 -15.77 -9.99
CA LYS A 720 19.48 -17.16 -10.11
C LYS A 720 19.03 -17.83 -11.43
N LYS A 721 17.84 -17.49 -11.94
CA LYS A 721 17.32 -18.03 -13.20
C LYS A 721 18.15 -17.58 -14.40
N TYR A 722 18.66 -16.36 -14.37
CA TYR A 722 19.40 -15.77 -15.47
C TYR A 722 20.92 -15.99 -15.39
N TYR A 723 21.42 -16.52 -14.27
CA TYR A 723 22.84 -16.76 -14.07
C TYR A 723 23.34 -17.92 -14.94
N ASN A 724 24.50 -17.73 -15.60
CA ASN A 724 25.22 -18.76 -16.37
C ASN A 724 26.67 -18.80 -15.89
N TYR A 725 27.16 -20.00 -15.58
CA TYR A 725 28.53 -20.18 -15.10
C TYR A 725 29.61 -19.85 -16.15
N THR A 726 29.29 -20.05 -17.44
CA THR A 726 30.23 -19.83 -18.56
C THR A 726 30.22 -18.37 -18.99
N ASP A 727 29.04 -17.78 -19.20
CA ASP A 727 28.85 -16.47 -19.84
C ASP A 727 28.33 -15.39 -18.88
N ILE A 728 28.36 -15.64 -17.57
CA ILE A 728 27.84 -14.80 -16.49
C ILE A 728 26.30 -14.71 -16.50
N TYR A 729 25.65 -14.58 -17.68
CA TYR A 729 24.20 -14.49 -17.82
C TYR A 729 23.68 -15.21 -19.09
N MET A 730 22.40 -15.57 -19.10
CA MET A 730 21.74 -16.22 -20.24
C MET A 730 21.31 -15.20 -21.30
N LYS A 731 21.20 -15.65 -22.55
CA LYS A 731 20.60 -14.83 -23.63
C LYS A 731 19.16 -14.49 -23.29
N GLY A 732 18.76 -13.22 -23.51
CA GLY A 732 17.41 -12.73 -23.19
C GLY A 732 17.25 -12.24 -21.74
N THR A 733 18.31 -12.18 -20.96
CA THR A 733 18.30 -11.57 -19.63
C THR A 733 17.93 -10.09 -19.70
N PRO A 734 16.95 -9.60 -18.92
CA PRO A 734 16.61 -8.19 -18.84
C PRO A 734 17.84 -7.34 -18.50
N ILE A 735 17.96 -6.15 -19.08
CA ILE A 735 19.18 -5.32 -19.01
C ILE A 735 19.62 -5.02 -17.57
N HIS A 736 18.70 -4.69 -16.66
CA HIS A 736 19.01 -4.41 -15.27
C HIS A 736 19.45 -5.67 -14.49
N CYS A 737 18.88 -6.84 -14.80
CA CYS A 737 19.34 -8.11 -14.24
C CYS A 737 20.71 -8.51 -14.79
N ARG A 738 20.96 -8.25 -16.08
CA ARG A 738 22.28 -8.44 -16.70
C ARG A 738 23.34 -7.57 -16.03
N GLY A 739 23.03 -6.29 -15.86
CA GLY A 739 23.90 -5.37 -15.12
C GLY A 739 24.18 -5.82 -13.68
N ALA A 740 23.19 -6.40 -13.00
CA ALA A 740 23.34 -6.93 -11.64
C ALA A 740 24.26 -8.17 -11.58
N LEU A 741 24.10 -9.09 -12.53
CA LEU A 741 24.98 -10.27 -12.63
C LEU A 741 26.43 -9.89 -12.95
N LEU A 742 26.62 -8.93 -13.87
CA LEU A 742 27.92 -8.38 -14.19
C LEU A 742 28.56 -7.69 -12.97
N PHE A 743 27.82 -6.87 -12.26
CA PHE A 743 28.27 -6.26 -11.02
C PHE A 743 28.76 -7.32 -10.03
N ASN A 744 27.92 -8.29 -9.71
CA ASN A 744 28.29 -9.36 -8.76
C ASN A 744 29.55 -10.12 -9.19
N HIS A 745 29.69 -10.40 -10.49
CA HIS A 745 30.85 -11.08 -11.03
C HIS A 745 32.14 -10.24 -10.84
N TYR A 746 32.12 -8.97 -11.27
CA TYR A 746 33.33 -8.11 -11.24
C TYR A 746 33.67 -7.64 -9.82
N ILE A 747 32.70 -7.44 -8.94
CA ILE A 747 32.92 -7.14 -7.53
C ILE A 747 33.67 -8.30 -6.85
N LYS A 748 33.22 -9.55 -7.06
CA LYS A 748 33.91 -10.75 -6.53
C LYS A 748 35.29 -10.93 -7.15
N LYS A 749 35.40 -10.80 -8.47
CA LYS A 749 36.67 -10.97 -9.20
C LYS A 749 37.76 -10.00 -8.72
N ASN A 750 37.34 -8.76 -8.39
CA ASN A 750 38.27 -7.71 -7.92
C ASN A 750 38.36 -7.67 -6.37
N LYS A 751 37.74 -8.61 -5.64
CA LYS A 751 37.76 -8.68 -4.17
C LYS A 751 37.19 -7.39 -3.52
N LEU A 752 36.17 -6.80 -4.15
CA LEU A 752 35.50 -5.58 -3.70
C LEU A 752 34.20 -5.88 -2.89
N ASP A 753 33.92 -7.15 -2.63
CA ASP A 753 32.73 -7.63 -1.90
C ASP A 753 32.75 -7.26 -0.40
N ARG A 754 33.86 -6.75 0.11
CA ARG A 754 33.95 -6.11 1.42
C ARG A 754 33.43 -4.66 1.44
N LYS A 755 33.50 -3.98 0.29
CA LYS A 755 33.04 -2.59 0.12
C LYS A 755 31.61 -2.53 -0.45
N TYR A 756 31.31 -3.39 -1.39
CA TYR A 756 30.02 -3.40 -2.11
C TYR A 756 29.24 -4.69 -1.83
N SER A 757 28.03 -4.54 -1.31
CA SER A 757 27.10 -5.66 -1.14
C SER A 757 26.71 -6.27 -2.48
N LEU A 758 26.67 -7.59 -2.57
CA LEU A 758 26.22 -8.29 -3.77
C LEU A 758 24.72 -8.12 -3.98
N ILE A 759 24.32 -7.92 -5.21
CA ILE A 759 22.91 -7.73 -5.58
C ILE A 759 22.17 -9.06 -5.52
N GLY A 760 21.12 -9.11 -4.70
CA GLY A 760 20.24 -10.25 -4.52
C GLY A 760 18.89 -10.09 -5.20
N ASN A 761 18.06 -11.12 -5.08
CA ASN A 761 16.69 -11.11 -5.61
C ASN A 761 15.79 -10.20 -4.76
N GLY A 762 14.95 -9.42 -5.41
CA GLY A 762 14.03 -8.47 -4.75
C GLY A 762 14.65 -7.12 -4.40
N GLU A 763 15.95 -6.93 -4.60
CA GLU A 763 16.64 -5.68 -4.27
C GLU A 763 16.36 -4.59 -5.31
N LYS A 764 16.23 -3.36 -4.83
CA LYS A 764 16.21 -2.17 -5.67
C LYS A 764 17.64 -1.76 -6.00
N ILE A 765 17.92 -1.64 -7.28
CA ILE A 765 19.23 -1.27 -7.83
C ILE A 765 19.07 -0.08 -8.77
N LYS A 766 20.18 0.50 -9.15
CA LYS A 766 20.30 1.43 -10.26
C LYS A 766 21.13 0.80 -11.37
N PHE A 767 20.78 1.02 -12.64
CA PHE A 767 21.59 0.59 -13.77
C PHE A 767 21.89 1.74 -14.73
N ILE A 768 23.03 1.69 -15.38
CA ILE A 768 23.51 2.71 -16.28
C ILE A 768 24.09 2.10 -17.56
N TYR A 769 23.88 2.77 -18.69
CA TYR A 769 24.42 2.36 -19.98
C TYR A 769 25.91 2.73 -20.09
N LEU A 770 26.67 1.86 -20.76
CA LEU A 770 28.10 2.01 -21.02
C LEU A 770 28.37 1.99 -22.53
N LYS A 771 29.27 2.85 -22.98
CA LYS A 771 29.84 2.82 -24.34
C LYS A 771 30.67 1.59 -24.57
N LYS A 772 30.68 1.05 -25.79
CA LYS A 772 31.58 -0.02 -26.23
C LYS A 772 32.58 0.55 -27.25
N PRO A 773 33.82 0.07 -27.29
CA PRO A 773 34.42 -0.95 -26.41
C PRO A 773 34.79 -0.41 -25.02
N ASN A 774 34.65 -1.28 -23.98
CA ASN A 774 35.06 -0.98 -22.62
C ASN A 774 35.72 -2.22 -21.96
N ILE A 775 36.22 -2.06 -20.72
CA ILE A 775 36.97 -3.08 -19.99
C ILE A 775 36.20 -4.37 -19.79
N ILE A 776 34.88 -4.29 -19.55
CA ILE A 776 34.02 -5.46 -19.30
C ILE A 776 33.35 -5.97 -20.58
N ARG A 777 33.55 -5.33 -21.72
CA ARG A 777 32.95 -5.63 -23.05
C ARG A 777 31.44 -5.65 -23.06
N GLU A 778 30.80 -4.97 -22.11
CA GLU A 778 29.35 -4.92 -21.92
C GLU A 778 28.82 -3.48 -21.97
N ASN A 779 27.54 -3.33 -22.30
CA ASN A 779 26.91 -2.01 -22.44
C ASN A 779 26.07 -1.58 -21.24
N VAL A 780 26.21 -2.27 -20.09
CA VAL A 780 25.45 -1.98 -18.88
C VAL A 780 26.21 -2.43 -17.65
N ILE A 781 26.05 -1.69 -16.54
CA ILE A 781 26.41 -2.11 -15.20
C ILE A 781 25.29 -1.68 -14.24
N SER A 782 25.01 -2.47 -13.20
CA SER A 782 24.12 -2.09 -12.11
C SER A 782 24.91 -1.91 -10.83
N PHE A 783 24.31 -1.20 -9.87
CA PHE A 783 24.86 -0.98 -8.53
C PHE A 783 23.71 -0.71 -7.55
N ILE A 784 23.95 -0.82 -6.26
CA ILE A 784 22.90 -0.61 -5.26
C ILE A 784 22.79 0.88 -4.93
N GLN A 785 23.85 1.48 -4.43
CA GLN A 785 23.87 2.87 -3.97
C GLN A 785 24.92 3.67 -4.74
N ASP A 786 26.19 3.29 -4.59
CA ASP A 786 27.33 3.99 -5.14
C ASP A 786 27.85 3.30 -6.40
N PHE A 787 28.18 4.09 -7.39
CA PHE A 787 28.78 3.59 -8.62
C PHE A 787 30.20 3.03 -8.32
N PRO A 788 30.51 1.79 -8.74
CA PRO A 788 31.78 1.14 -8.40
C PRO A 788 32.96 1.75 -9.21
N LYS A 789 33.49 2.85 -8.74
CA LYS A 789 34.59 3.61 -9.41
C LYS A 789 35.84 2.77 -9.59
N GLU A 790 36.10 1.84 -8.67
CA GLU A 790 37.26 0.93 -8.72
C GLU A 790 37.24 0.00 -9.95
N LEU A 791 36.12 -0.19 -10.58
CA LEU A 791 36.01 -0.92 -11.84
C LEU A 791 36.47 -0.09 -13.05
N GLY A 792 36.79 1.21 -12.88
CA GLY A 792 37.24 2.11 -13.95
C GLY A 792 36.25 2.29 -15.10
N LEU A 793 34.97 2.16 -14.81
CA LEU A 793 33.90 2.24 -15.80
C LEU A 793 33.28 3.64 -15.96
N ASP A 794 33.63 4.58 -15.09
CA ASP A 794 33.12 5.96 -15.07
C ASP A 794 33.31 6.69 -16.42
N LYS A 795 34.51 6.54 -17.05
CA LYS A 795 34.81 7.13 -18.36
C LYS A 795 34.06 6.52 -19.56
N TYR A 796 33.43 5.38 -19.36
CA TYR A 796 32.64 4.70 -20.38
C TYR A 796 31.15 4.91 -20.25
N ILE A 797 30.70 5.76 -19.34
CA ILE A 797 29.27 6.05 -19.18
C ILE A 797 28.74 6.68 -20.46
N ASP A 798 27.64 6.13 -20.98
CA ASP A 798 26.99 6.66 -22.17
C ASP A 798 25.90 7.66 -21.79
N TYR A 799 26.33 8.90 -21.52
CA TYR A 799 25.43 9.99 -21.13
C TYR A 799 24.40 10.32 -22.21
N ASP A 800 24.75 10.19 -23.49
CA ASP A 800 23.84 10.51 -24.59
C ASP A 800 22.72 9.46 -24.68
N LEU A 801 23.08 8.18 -24.65
CA LEU A 801 22.08 7.10 -24.62
C LEU A 801 21.25 7.12 -23.33
N GLN A 802 21.89 7.43 -22.21
CA GLN A 802 21.21 7.54 -20.92
C GLN A 802 20.17 8.67 -20.94
N PHE A 803 20.52 9.85 -21.48
CA PHE A 803 19.61 10.99 -21.67
C PHE A 803 18.47 10.64 -22.61
N GLU A 804 18.79 10.04 -23.76
CA GLU A 804 17.77 9.60 -24.73
C GLU A 804 16.73 8.72 -24.08
N LYS A 805 17.15 7.67 -23.36
CA LYS A 805 16.26 6.69 -22.74
C LYS A 805 15.49 7.22 -21.50
N SER A 806 16.08 8.13 -20.74
CA SER A 806 15.49 8.60 -19.47
C SER A 806 14.65 9.88 -19.61
N PHE A 807 14.89 10.67 -20.65
CA PHE A 807 14.23 11.96 -20.84
C PHE A 807 13.61 12.14 -22.23
N VAL A 808 14.38 11.95 -23.31
CA VAL A 808 13.90 12.27 -24.67
C VAL A 808 12.79 11.31 -25.11
N GLU A 809 12.99 9.99 -25.05
CA GLU A 809 11.98 9.01 -25.44
C GLU A 809 10.64 9.17 -24.69
N PRO A 810 10.64 9.33 -23.34
CA PRO A 810 9.42 9.64 -22.59
C PRO A 810 8.72 10.93 -23.05
N LEU A 811 9.48 11.98 -23.33
CA LEU A 811 8.96 13.27 -23.75
C LEU A 811 8.42 13.21 -25.17
N LYS A 812 9.13 12.52 -26.07
CA LYS A 812 8.74 12.33 -27.46
C LYS A 812 7.36 11.69 -27.58
N ALA A 813 7.06 10.67 -26.79
CA ALA A 813 5.74 10.05 -26.80
C ALA A 813 4.59 11.02 -26.46
N ILE A 814 4.89 12.08 -25.72
CA ILE A 814 3.92 13.13 -25.37
C ILE A 814 3.86 14.19 -26.49
N LEU A 815 5.01 14.60 -27.03
CA LEU A 815 5.08 15.54 -28.14
C LEU A 815 4.40 15.00 -29.39
N ASP A 816 4.65 13.74 -29.74
CA ASP A 816 3.99 13.05 -30.85
C ASP A 816 2.46 13.06 -30.72
N ALA A 817 1.93 12.90 -29.49
CA ALA A 817 0.49 12.92 -29.22
C ALA A 817 -0.16 14.30 -29.49
N ILE A 818 0.63 15.38 -29.43
CA ILE A 818 0.16 16.77 -29.72
C ILE A 818 0.65 17.30 -31.04
N GLY A 819 1.33 16.49 -31.85
CA GLY A 819 1.84 16.86 -33.16
C GLY A 819 3.09 17.75 -33.15
N TRP A 820 3.86 17.75 -32.05
CA TRP A 820 5.10 18.53 -31.93
C TRP A 820 6.35 17.64 -32.10
N ASN A 821 7.45 18.24 -32.55
CA ASN A 821 8.72 17.58 -32.81
C ASN A 821 9.71 17.74 -31.64
N VAL A 822 10.62 16.80 -31.51
CA VAL A 822 11.71 16.80 -30.49
C VAL A 822 12.91 17.64 -30.95
N GLU A 823 13.10 17.77 -32.28
CA GLU A 823 14.22 18.47 -32.92
C GLU A 823 13.67 19.42 -33.98
N LYS A 824 14.43 20.52 -34.23
CA LYS A 824 14.08 21.42 -35.34
C LYS A 824 14.08 20.63 -36.65
N THR A 825 12.94 20.49 -37.27
CA THR A 825 12.85 20.04 -38.66
C THR A 825 13.46 21.14 -39.52
N VAL A 826 14.56 20.84 -40.18
CA VAL A 826 15.10 21.72 -41.23
C VAL A 826 14.09 21.65 -42.40
N ASN A 827 13.18 22.60 -42.48
CA ASN A 827 12.28 22.71 -43.61
C ASN A 827 13.13 22.95 -44.84
N LEU A 828 13.08 22.03 -45.81
CA LEU A 828 13.72 22.19 -47.10
C LEU A 828 13.28 23.48 -47.86
N GLU A 829 12.14 24.05 -47.46
CA GLU A 829 11.65 25.34 -47.99
C GLU A 829 12.59 26.52 -47.68
N LEU A 830 13.36 26.47 -46.58
CA LEU A 830 14.37 27.48 -46.25
C LEU A 830 15.64 27.39 -47.12
N PHE A 831 15.81 26.34 -47.92
CA PHE A 831 16.88 26.22 -48.91
C PHE A 831 16.49 26.76 -50.30
N PHE A 832 15.22 27.11 -50.51
CA PHE A 832 14.71 27.65 -51.79
C PHE A 832 14.24 29.10 -51.70
N THR A 833 14.47 29.79 -50.59
CA THR A 833 14.38 31.27 -50.47
C THR A 833 15.76 31.86 -50.29
#